data_aabd03b580daa4db13b8b1ea4d3087e4
#
_entry.id   aabd03b580daa4db13b8b1ea4d3087e4
#
_cell.length_a   1.000
_cell.length_b   1.000
_cell.length_c   1.000
_cell.angle_alpha   90.00
_cell.angle_beta   90.00
_cell.angle_gamma   90.00
#
_symmetry.space_group_name_H-M   'P 1'
#
loop_
_entity.id
_entity.type
_entity.pdbx_description
1 polymer ?
#
loop_
_entity_poly.entity_id
_entity_poly.type
_entity_poly.pdbx_seq_one_letter_code
_entity_poly.pdbx_strand_id
1 'polypeptide(L)'
;MQYTAAHLVSRVAGDLRPKADEVIADVLRCLRSEVPELWSNPDLVRMTSENVAEHVAGVLAGLENGIDPREIDRPAAELERARRLAHYGTPVTALLRAFRLGQGIVLDKMLAEIARVTKDAELVSEASRLLLVIANGYVDDASEQGVTAFQEERDRRLQRRLSLVNEAGLRIGTTLDIARTTQELADLALEHFAELVTVDLLDSVVYEHGTPAPDPLVLHRAAQVSRVQGGQEPTIRVGECHTYPDGSVMARALTTGRPSRHTATPTDPADDFGTRPACLTLVVPLSARGVTLGVARFCRQSNPVAFDDEDLFLAQEIAARAAVAIDNARRYTHARATALTLQRSLLPRRTAEQAAVEVACRYLPAGAQAGVGGDWYDVIPLSGARVALVVGDVVGHGIHAAATMGRLRTAVRTLADIDLPPEELLTHLDDVVIRLSAEASADPDAETTGDIGATCLYAVYDPVDGHCSLARAGHVPPAVVHGDGTVDLLTMPHGPPLGLGGLPFEAAEVDLPEGSILALYTDGLVEARDRDIEAGLTLLCHALAQPSASLEAACDSVLQALLPAAGLPRDDIALLLTRTRALGDGQVAAWDVDADPAAVAQVRRSAARQLAAWGLEDLDFVTELVVSELVTNAIRYGRPPIRLRLIRDCSLLVEVSDAGSTTPHLRRARAFDEGGRGLLLVAQLTERWGTRHARQGKTVWAELGEENHAEPSEPALRL
;
A
#
# COMPACT_ATOMS: atom_id res chain seq x y z
N MET A 1 68.28 -5.85 68.67
CA MET A 1 67.86 -5.42 67.30
C MET A 1 66.72 -4.47 67.45
N GLN A 2 66.92 -3.20 67.08
CA GLN A 2 65.77 -2.23 66.97
C GLN A 2 64.91 -2.69 65.83
N TYR A 3 63.69 -3.11 66.10
CA TYR A 3 62.73 -3.40 65.02
C TYR A 3 62.34 -2.08 64.38
N THR A 4 62.40 -1.99 63.07
CA THR A 4 61.81 -0.89 62.29
C THR A 4 60.33 -1.16 62.09
N ALA A 5 59.55 -0.11 61.83
CA ALA A 5 58.13 -0.24 61.53
C ALA A 5 57.85 -1.25 60.38
N ALA A 6 58.71 -1.22 59.35
CA ALA A 6 58.58 -2.12 58.18
C ALA A 6 58.81 -3.62 58.58
N HIS A 7 59.78 -3.88 59.44
CA HIS A 7 60.03 -5.26 59.95
C HIS A 7 58.84 -5.75 60.82
N LEU A 8 58.22 -4.89 61.58
CA LEU A 8 57.06 -5.21 62.39
C LEU A 8 55.84 -5.55 61.49
N VAL A 9 55.59 -4.76 60.51
CA VAL A 9 54.52 -5.06 59.52
C VAL A 9 54.74 -6.35 58.80
N SER A 10 55.95 -6.61 58.31
CA SER A 10 56.34 -7.90 57.64
C SER A 10 56.18 -9.12 58.57
N ARG A 11 56.60 -9.03 59.83
CA ARG A 11 56.43 -10.09 60.81
C ARG A 11 54.94 -10.39 61.11
N VAL A 12 54.13 -9.33 61.30
CA VAL A 12 52.71 -9.47 61.59
C VAL A 12 51.98 -10.08 60.40
N ALA A 13 52.37 -9.72 59.18
CA ALA A 13 51.80 -10.33 57.96
C ALA A 13 52.17 -11.86 57.91
N GLY A 14 53.44 -12.24 58.28
CA GLY A 14 53.83 -13.62 58.35
C GLY A 14 53.09 -14.43 59.45
N ASP A 15 52.80 -13.80 60.62
CA ASP A 15 51.99 -14.39 61.68
C ASP A 15 50.52 -14.59 61.34
N LEU A 16 49.94 -13.72 60.43
CA LEU A 16 48.60 -13.82 59.98
C LEU A 16 48.42 -14.71 58.75
N ARG A 17 49.44 -14.93 57.95
CA ARG A 17 49.37 -15.74 56.72
C ARG A 17 48.87 -17.20 56.99
N PRO A 18 49.29 -17.95 58.05
CA PRO A 18 48.70 -19.24 58.34
C PRO A 18 47.20 -19.16 58.71
N LYS A 19 46.69 -17.99 59.06
CA LYS A 19 45.29 -17.71 59.42
C LYS A 19 44.55 -17.00 58.30
N ALA A 20 45.07 -16.94 57.07
CA ALA A 20 44.49 -16.28 55.97
C ALA A 20 43.03 -16.72 55.68
N ASP A 21 42.74 -18.02 55.82
CA ASP A 21 41.40 -18.57 55.65
C ASP A 21 40.37 -17.97 56.62
N GLU A 22 40.78 -17.69 57.86
CA GLU A 22 39.91 -17.03 58.86
C GLU A 22 39.63 -15.57 58.45
N VAL A 23 40.63 -14.85 57.96
CA VAL A 23 40.49 -13.46 57.46
C VAL A 23 39.59 -13.43 56.24
N ILE A 24 39.78 -14.35 55.28
CA ILE A 24 38.95 -14.51 54.11
C ILE A 24 37.51 -14.77 54.50
N ALA A 25 37.25 -15.69 55.44
CA ALA A 25 35.91 -16.01 55.90
C ALA A 25 35.21 -14.79 56.55
N ASP A 26 35.96 -13.96 57.31
CA ASP A 26 35.43 -12.75 57.92
C ASP A 26 35.08 -11.70 56.88
N VAL A 27 35.94 -11.48 55.88
CA VAL A 27 35.66 -10.59 54.74
C VAL A 27 34.42 -11.05 53.97
N LEU A 28 34.34 -12.32 53.59
CA LEU A 28 33.21 -12.88 52.87
C LEU A 28 31.89 -12.77 53.66
N ARG A 29 31.93 -12.97 54.98
CA ARG A 29 30.76 -12.83 55.87
C ARG A 29 30.28 -11.41 55.89
N CYS A 30 31.17 -10.41 56.01
CA CYS A 30 30.87 -9.00 55.99
C CYS A 30 30.30 -8.59 54.62
N LEU A 31 30.95 -8.98 53.53
CA LEU A 31 30.48 -8.67 52.19
C LEU A 31 29.10 -9.26 51.91
N ARG A 32 28.81 -10.46 52.38
CA ARG A 32 27.49 -11.09 52.22
C ARG A 32 26.38 -10.33 52.95
N SER A 33 26.69 -9.75 54.11
CA SER A 33 25.75 -8.93 54.90
C SER A 33 25.57 -7.54 54.35
N GLU A 34 26.65 -6.89 53.93
CA GLU A 34 26.67 -5.45 53.61
C GLU A 34 26.52 -5.15 52.12
N VAL A 35 26.80 -6.10 51.22
CA VAL A 35 26.76 -5.95 49.76
C VAL A 35 26.04 -7.13 49.13
N PRO A 36 24.73 -7.30 49.35
CA PRO A 36 23.97 -8.46 48.85
C PRO A 36 23.95 -8.56 47.34
N GLU A 37 24.19 -7.48 46.62
CA GLU A 37 24.23 -7.43 45.14
C GLU A 37 25.31 -8.39 44.56
N LEU A 38 26.39 -8.67 45.29
CA LEU A 38 27.45 -9.60 44.86
C LEU A 38 27.07 -11.07 45.01
N TRP A 39 25.93 -11.36 45.61
CA TRP A 39 25.43 -12.71 45.88
C TRP A 39 24.17 -13.07 45.10
N SER A 40 23.79 -12.23 44.14
CA SER A 40 22.55 -12.38 43.34
C SER A 40 22.63 -13.53 42.31
N ASN A 41 23.83 -13.98 41.95
CA ASN A 41 24.04 -14.97 40.91
C ASN A 41 25.18 -15.97 41.36
N PRO A 42 25.05 -17.29 41.14
CA PRO A 42 26.06 -18.28 41.50
C PRO A 42 27.47 -17.99 40.95
N ASP A 43 27.57 -17.48 39.72
CA ASP A 43 28.84 -17.11 39.11
C ASP A 43 29.50 -15.94 39.82
N LEU A 44 28.73 -14.92 40.20
CA LEU A 44 29.22 -13.77 40.97
C LEU A 44 29.68 -14.20 42.35
N VAL A 45 28.97 -15.14 43.00
CA VAL A 45 29.36 -15.72 44.31
C VAL A 45 30.72 -16.39 44.22
N ARG A 46 30.91 -17.27 43.25
CA ARG A 46 32.18 -17.99 43.03
C ARG A 46 33.33 -16.99 42.78
N MET A 47 33.16 -16.10 41.80
CA MET A 47 34.18 -15.13 41.42
C MET A 47 34.52 -14.14 42.54
N THR A 48 33.52 -13.69 43.32
CA THR A 48 33.76 -12.83 44.47
C THR A 48 34.54 -13.56 45.55
N SER A 49 34.24 -14.83 45.82
CA SER A 49 34.95 -15.65 46.82
C SER A 49 36.40 -15.92 46.41
N GLU A 50 36.64 -16.28 45.14
CA GLU A 50 37.98 -16.49 44.59
C GLU A 50 38.81 -15.19 44.64
N ASN A 51 38.25 -14.08 44.21
CA ASN A 51 38.92 -12.78 44.19
C ASN A 51 39.30 -12.30 45.61
N VAL A 52 38.41 -12.42 46.59
CA VAL A 52 38.71 -12.06 48.01
C VAL A 52 39.86 -12.92 48.53
N ALA A 53 39.86 -14.22 48.25
CA ALA A 53 40.92 -15.12 48.66
C ALA A 53 42.28 -14.72 48.06
N GLU A 54 42.33 -14.42 46.76
CA GLU A 54 43.53 -14.00 46.06
C GLU A 54 44.06 -12.65 46.59
N HIS A 55 43.21 -11.67 46.84
CA HIS A 55 43.60 -10.38 47.38
C HIS A 55 44.18 -10.51 48.80
N VAL A 56 43.50 -11.21 49.72
CA VAL A 56 43.95 -11.38 51.09
C VAL A 56 45.27 -12.13 51.12
N ALA A 57 45.39 -13.25 50.39
CA ALA A 57 46.60 -14.03 50.32
C ALA A 57 47.79 -13.26 49.72
N GLY A 58 47.52 -12.51 48.61
CA GLY A 58 48.50 -11.68 47.89
C GLY A 58 49.04 -10.55 48.77
N VAL A 59 48.16 -9.81 49.44
CA VAL A 59 48.54 -8.70 50.33
C VAL A 59 49.37 -9.20 51.53
N LEU A 60 48.94 -10.28 52.20
CA LEU A 60 49.70 -10.86 53.33
C LEU A 60 51.07 -11.37 52.87
N ALA A 61 51.16 -12.05 51.73
CA ALA A 61 52.45 -12.57 51.23
C ALA A 61 53.39 -11.43 50.79
N GLY A 62 52.85 -10.35 50.13
CA GLY A 62 53.63 -9.19 49.75
C GLY A 62 54.22 -8.45 50.97
N LEU A 63 53.40 -8.17 51.96
CA LEU A 63 53.85 -7.53 53.21
C LEU A 63 54.86 -8.38 53.98
N GLU A 64 54.68 -9.66 54.02
CA GLU A 64 55.65 -10.59 54.64
C GLU A 64 57.04 -10.52 54.00
N ASN A 65 57.06 -10.42 52.65
CA ASN A 65 58.31 -10.37 51.90
C ASN A 65 58.88 -8.95 51.74
N GLY A 66 58.25 -7.94 52.35
CA GLY A 66 58.65 -6.56 52.29
C GLY A 66 58.46 -5.92 50.92
N ILE A 67 57.59 -6.51 50.10
CA ILE A 67 57.15 -5.96 48.75
C ILE A 67 56.00 -4.97 49.02
N ASP A 68 56.09 -3.80 48.43
CA ASP A 68 54.91 -2.89 48.43
C ASP A 68 53.71 -3.57 47.76
N PRO A 69 52.57 -3.74 48.43
CA PRO A 69 51.39 -4.35 47.81
C PRO A 69 50.93 -3.67 46.51
N ARG A 70 51.34 -2.45 46.24
CA ARG A 70 51.11 -1.76 44.96
C ARG A 70 51.93 -2.35 43.81
N GLU A 71 53.06 -2.98 44.11
CA GLU A 71 53.95 -3.64 43.16
C GLU A 71 53.58 -5.13 42.93
N ILE A 72 52.56 -5.65 43.62
CA ILE A 72 52.06 -7.01 43.47
C ILE A 72 51.21 -7.07 42.22
N ASP A 73 51.51 -8.01 41.30
CA ASP A 73 50.67 -8.30 40.16
C ASP A 73 49.23 -8.64 40.59
N ARG A 74 48.29 -7.91 39.99
CA ARG A 74 46.88 -8.08 40.30
C ARG A 74 46.34 -9.37 39.75
N PRO A 75 45.37 -9.99 40.41
CA PRO A 75 44.69 -11.14 39.84
C PRO A 75 43.98 -10.78 38.55
N ALA A 76 44.23 -11.52 37.47
CA ALA A 76 43.49 -11.35 36.22
C ALA A 76 41.97 -11.53 36.42
N ALA A 77 41.58 -12.31 37.43
CA ALA A 77 40.21 -12.52 37.87
C ALA A 77 39.51 -11.22 38.35
N GLU A 78 40.28 -10.23 38.85
CA GLU A 78 39.69 -8.95 39.32
C GLU A 78 39.05 -8.15 38.18
N LEU A 79 39.78 -7.96 37.10
CA LEU A 79 39.29 -7.22 35.94
C LEU A 79 38.11 -7.92 35.27
N GLU A 80 38.20 -9.26 35.18
CA GLU A 80 37.12 -10.07 34.62
C GLU A 80 35.87 -10.01 35.52
N ARG A 81 36.05 -10.01 36.87
CA ARG A 81 34.96 -9.81 37.80
C ARG A 81 34.31 -8.44 37.64
N ALA A 82 35.10 -7.38 37.51
CA ALA A 82 34.59 -6.02 37.31
C ALA A 82 33.74 -5.92 36.00
N ARG A 83 34.22 -6.56 34.91
CA ARG A 83 33.47 -6.63 33.65
C ARG A 83 32.17 -7.43 33.81
N ARG A 84 32.20 -8.57 34.54
CA ARG A 84 30.99 -9.37 34.78
C ARG A 84 30.00 -8.69 35.70
N LEU A 85 30.44 -7.90 36.68
CA LEU A 85 29.56 -7.06 37.48
C LEU A 85 28.84 -6.02 36.61
N ALA A 86 29.54 -5.41 35.66
CA ALA A 86 28.94 -4.54 34.67
C ALA A 86 27.94 -5.31 33.78
N HIS A 87 28.26 -6.54 33.42
CA HIS A 87 27.39 -7.44 32.67
C HIS A 87 26.05 -7.73 33.35
N TYR A 88 26.06 -7.99 34.63
CA TYR A 88 24.87 -8.29 35.44
C TYR A 88 24.13 -7.04 35.92
N GLY A 89 24.56 -5.84 35.50
CA GLY A 89 23.92 -4.58 35.89
C GLY A 89 24.12 -4.21 37.37
N THR A 90 25.10 -4.83 38.06
CA THR A 90 25.44 -4.53 39.44
C THR A 90 25.94 -3.08 39.53
N PRO A 91 25.52 -2.28 40.52
CA PRO A 91 26.02 -0.90 40.64
C PRO A 91 27.53 -0.85 40.91
N VAL A 92 28.26 0.06 40.27
CA VAL A 92 29.70 0.26 40.53
C VAL A 92 29.99 0.57 42.00
N THR A 93 29.05 1.14 42.73
CA THR A 93 29.11 1.40 44.16
C THR A 93 29.23 0.13 44.98
N ALA A 94 28.71 -1.02 44.52
CA ALA A 94 28.85 -2.30 45.16
C ALA A 94 30.32 -2.78 45.11
N LEU A 95 31.00 -2.59 43.99
CA LEU A 95 32.42 -2.87 43.81
C LEU A 95 33.27 -2.04 44.78
N LEU A 96 33.04 -0.71 44.83
CA LEU A 96 33.78 0.20 45.72
C LEU A 96 33.53 -0.08 47.22
N ARG A 97 32.29 -0.47 47.57
CA ARG A 97 31.97 -0.86 48.96
C ARG A 97 32.70 -2.15 49.33
N ALA A 98 32.76 -3.09 48.42
CA ALA A 98 33.48 -4.38 48.66
C ALA A 98 34.95 -4.14 48.98
N PHE A 99 35.64 -3.30 48.21
CA PHE A 99 37.06 -2.96 48.48
C PHE A 99 37.22 -2.32 49.83
N ARG A 100 36.42 -1.30 50.17
CA ARG A 100 36.52 -0.62 51.47
C ARG A 100 36.22 -1.50 52.67
N LEU A 101 35.21 -2.38 52.56
CA LEU A 101 34.88 -3.32 53.63
C LEU A 101 35.97 -4.37 53.82
N GLY A 102 36.49 -4.94 52.72
CA GLY A 102 37.58 -5.89 52.74
C GLY A 102 38.84 -5.27 53.36
N GLN A 103 39.24 -4.08 52.93
CA GLN A 103 40.35 -3.32 53.52
C GLN A 103 40.17 -3.13 55.02
N GLY A 104 38.97 -2.67 55.45
CA GLY A 104 38.69 -2.41 56.87
C GLY A 104 38.94 -3.63 57.74
N ILE A 105 38.52 -4.82 57.31
CA ILE A 105 38.68 -6.09 58.07
C ILE A 105 40.14 -6.53 58.10
N VAL A 106 40.83 -6.51 56.93
CA VAL A 106 42.26 -6.89 56.90
C VAL A 106 43.09 -5.96 57.75
N LEU A 107 42.83 -4.63 57.67
CA LEU A 107 43.53 -3.62 58.44
C LEU A 107 43.30 -3.80 59.97
N ASP A 108 42.04 -4.04 60.38
CA ASP A 108 41.70 -4.27 61.79
C ASP A 108 42.49 -5.49 62.38
N LYS A 109 42.51 -6.60 61.61
CA LYS A 109 43.29 -7.79 62.02
C LYS A 109 44.79 -7.52 62.11
N MET A 110 45.35 -6.81 61.16
CA MET A 110 46.75 -6.40 61.15
C MET A 110 47.09 -5.48 62.35
N LEU A 111 46.26 -4.47 62.62
CA LEU A 111 46.46 -3.54 63.75
C LEU A 111 46.33 -4.28 65.11
N ALA A 112 45.38 -5.18 65.28
CA ALA A 112 45.22 -5.99 66.49
C ALA A 112 46.44 -6.87 66.72
N GLU A 113 47.01 -7.46 65.65
CA GLU A 113 48.22 -8.32 65.82
C GLU A 113 49.46 -7.44 66.08
N ILE A 114 49.60 -6.24 65.48
CA ILE A 114 50.68 -5.29 65.85
C ILE A 114 50.68 -5.00 67.37
N ALA A 115 49.50 -4.66 67.91
CA ALA A 115 49.36 -4.37 69.35
C ALA A 115 49.64 -5.60 70.29
N ARG A 116 49.53 -6.82 69.72
CA ARG A 116 49.83 -8.06 70.40
C ARG A 116 51.34 -8.35 70.44
N VAL A 117 52.05 -8.11 69.32
CA VAL A 117 53.48 -8.40 69.14
C VAL A 117 54.39 -7.49 69.93
N THR A 118 54.03 -6.18 70.07
CA THR A 118 54.85 -5.23 70.79
C THR A 118 54.02 -4.29 71.70
N LYS A 119 54.66 -3.84 72.81
CA LYS A 119 54.07 -2.81 73.70
C LYS A 119 54.72 -1.42 73.54
N ASP A 120 55.67 -1.27 72.66
CA ASP A 120 56.34 -0.05 72.33
C ASP A 120 55.33 0.89 71.55
N ALA A 121 54.88 1.93 72.22
CA ALA A 121 53.85 2.80 71.70
C ALA A 121 54.30 3.61 70.45
N GLU A 122 55.60 3.97 70.38
CA GLU A 122 56.15 4.70 69.27
C GLU A 122 56.23 3.81 68.02
N LEU A 123 56.74 2.62 68.17
CA LEU A 123 56.84 1.62 67.11
C LEU A 123 55.47 1.15 66.63
N VAL A 124 54.49 0.96 67.53
CA VAL A 124 53.08 0.69 67.15
C VAL A 124 52.50 1.84 66.31
N SER A 125 52.74 3.11 66.72
CA SER A 125 52.24 4.24 65.99
C SER A 125 52.87 4.37 64.63
N GLU A 126 54.16 4.18 64.45
CA GLU A 126 54.83 4.21 63.16
C GLU A 126 54.41 3.08 62.25
N ALA A 127 54.33 1.85 62.77
CA ALA A 127 53.86 0.68 61.96
C ALA A 127 52.41 0.83 61.52
N SER A 128 51.54 1.38 62.39
CA SER A 128 50.15 1.65 62.04
C SER A 128 50.01 2.69 60.95
N ARG A 129 50.82 3.78 61.04
CA ARG A 129 50.83 4.83 59.97
C ARG A 129 51.31 4.25 58.64
N LEU A 130 52.37 3.46 58.65
CA LEU A 130 52.91 2.79 57.48
C LEU A 130 51.87 1.87 56.87
N LEU A 131 51.22 1.02 57.66
CA LEU A 131 50.20 0.09 57.20
C LEU A 131 48.99 0.84 56.61
N LEU A 132 48.56 1.93 57.23
CA LEU A 132 47.47 2.75 56.66
C LEU A 132 47.82 3.34 55.28
N VAL A 133 49.04 3.86 55.12
CA VAL A 133 49.50 4.38 53.83
C VAL A 133 49.53 3.29 52.76
N ILE A 134 50.07 2.11 53.09
CA ILE A 134 50.12 0.98 52.17
C ILE A 134 48.73 0.48 51.82
N ALA A 135 47.85 0.31 52.83
CA ALA A 135 46.50 -0.21 52.61
C ALA A 135 45.63 0.74 51.76
N ASN A 136 45.72 2.05 52.03
CA ASN A 136 44.99 3.04 51.21
C ASN A 136 45.51 3.06 49.78
N GLY A 137 46.83 3.12 49.57
CA GLY A 137 47.40 3.08 48.21
C GLY A 137 47.03 1.83 47.43
N TYR A 138 46.98 0.64 48.07
CA TYR A 138 46.58 -0.61 47.47
C TYR A 138 45.10 -0.58 46.99
N VAL A 139 44.19 -0.12 47.87
CA VAL A 139 42.77 -0.11 47.55
C VAL A 139 42.43 0.97 46.53
N ASP A 140 43.10 2.14 46.61
CA ASP A 140 42.90 3.19 45.63
C ASP A 140 43.25 2.69 44.23
N ASP A 141 44.40 2.08 44.06
CA ASP A 141 44.85 1.55 42.76
C ASP A 141 44.01 0.37 42.29
N ALA A 142 43.63 -0.59 43.19
CA ALA A 142 42.75 -1.71 42.89
C ALA A 142 41.35 -1.24 42.47
N SER A 143 40.80 -0.28 43.21
CA SER A 143 39.46 0.25 42.88
C SER A 143 39.45 1.05 41.61
N GLU A 144 40.50 1.82 41.29
CA GLU A 144 40.63 2.54 40.03
C GLU A 144 40.62 1.65 38.81
N GLN A 145 41.44 0.57 38.84
CA GLN A 145 41.49 -0.41 37.75
C GLN A 145 40.17 -1.16 37.62
N GLY A 146 39.55 -1.58 38.74
CA GLY A 146 38.25 -2.24 38.72
C GLY A 146 37.14 -1.37 38.18
N VAL A 147 37.10 -0.10 38.57
CA VAL A 147 36.11 0.89 38.07
C VAL A 147 36.34 1.15 36.58
N THR A 148 37.59 1.29 36.13
CA THR A 148 37.90 1.49 34.72
C THR A 148 37.42 0.33 33.87
N ALA A 149 37.76 -0.92 34.27
CA ALA A 149 37.31 -2.12 33.56
C ALA A 149 35.77 -2.26 33.54
N PHE A 150 35.12 -1.88 34.63
CA PHE A 150 33.65 -1.83 34.74
C PHE A 150 33.05 -0.81 33.78
N GLN A 151 33.59 0.42 33.71
CA GLN A 151 33.13 1.49 32.84
C GLN A 151 33.35 1.12 31.38
N GLU A 152 34.54 0.61 31.02
CA GLU A 152 34.82 0.20 29.64
C GLU A 152 33.83 -0.86 29.14
N GLU A 153 33.49 -1.85 29.98
CA GLU A 153 32.52 -2.90 29.57
C GLU A 153 31.10 -2.33 29.45
N ARG A 154 30.70 -1.44 30.36
CA ARG A 154 29.42 -0.75 30.30
C ARG A 154 29.30 0.13 29.04
N ASP A 155 30.36 0.88 28.73
CA ASP A 155 30.39 1.76 27.56
C ASP A 155 30.40 0.96 26.26
N ARG A 156 31.17 -0.15 26.21
CA ARG A 156 31.19 -1.08 25.09
C ARG A 156 29.80 -1.67 24.81
N ARG A 157 29.04 -2.03 25.85
CA ARG A 157 27.68 -2.52 25.74
C ARG A 157 26.73 -1.45 25.24
N LEU A 158 26.81 -0.24 25.80
CA LEU A 158 25.98 0.87 25.37
C LEU A 158 26.23 1.20 23.89
N GLN A 159 27.49 1.24 23.47
CA GLN A 159 27.87 1.45 22.07
C GLN A 159 27.31 0.35 21.17
N ARG A 160 27.41 -0.91 21.58
CA ARG A 160 26.88 -2.06 20.83
C ARG A 160 25.36 -1.97 20.66
N ARG A 161 24.64 -1.59 21.74
CA ARG A 161 23.18 -1.36 21.68
C ARG A 161 22.83 -0.23 20.72
N LEU A 162 23.50 0.91 20.85
CA LEU A 162 23.24 2.08 19.98
C LEU A 162 23.57 1.77 18.53
N SER A 163 24.68 1.06 18.25
CA SER A 163 25.05 0.67 16.90
C SER A 163 23.99 -0.23 16.26
N LEU A 164 23.51 -1.26 16.97
CA LEU A 164 22.49 -2.17 16.44
C LEU A 164 21.14 -1.46 16.22
N VAL A 165 20.71 -0.63 17.17
CA VAL A 165 19.45 0.13 17.04
C VAL A 165 19.53 1.09 15.84
N ASN A 166 20.68 1.74 15.67
CA ASN A 166 20.90 2.63 14.52
C ASN A 166 20.93 1.84 13.20
N GLU A 167 21.63 0.73 13.15
CA GLU A 167 21.70 -0.18 11.99
C GLU A 167 20.32 -0.72 11.63
N ALA A 168 19.54 -1.16 12.62
CA ALA A 168 18.16 -1.56 12.43
C ALA A 168 17.34 -0.44 11.80
N GLY A 169 17.62 0.82 12.20
CA GLY A 169 16.99 2.01 11.63
C GLY A 169 17.26 2.27 10.16
N LEU A 170 18.44 1.90 9.73
CA LEU A 170 18.87 2.12 8.35
C LEU A 170 18.51 0.94 7.42
N ARG A 171 18.34 -0.26 7.97
CA ARG A 171 18.16 -1.49 7.19
C ARG A 171 16.73 -2.02 7.19
N ILE A 172 16.00 -1.91 8.31
CA ILE A 172 14.65 -2.48 8.44
C ILE A 172 13.60 -1.48 8.01
N GLY A 173 12.74 -1.90 7.07
CA GLY A 173 11.58 -1.11 6.64
C GLY A 173 11.92 0.03 5.69
N THR A 174 12.98 -0.11 4.90
CA THR A 174 13.37 0.85 3.86
C THR A 174 12.41 0.86 2.67
N THR A 175 11.58 -0.17 2.55
CA THR A 175 10.55 -0.33 1.51
C THR A 175 9.21 -0.69 2.14
N LEU A 176 8.12 -0.53 1.38
CA LEU A 176 6.79 -0.99 1.77
C LEU A 176 6.53 -2.45 1.35
N ASP A 177 7.58 -3.27 1.40
CA ASP A 177 7.51 -4.70 1.08
C ASP A 177 7.65 -5.52 2.37
N ILE A 178 6.58 -6.26 2.71
CA ILE A 178 6.53 -7.07 3.93
C ILE A 178 7.58 -8.21 3.89
N ALA A 179 7.72 -8.88 2.75
CA ALA A 179 8.65 -10.00 2.60
C ALA A 179 10.10 -9.52 2.76
N ARG A 180 10.42 -8.37 2.16
CA ARG A 180 11.74 -7.75 2.31
C ARG A 180 12.01 -7.30 3.75
N THR A 181 11.03 -6.67 4.39
CA THR A 181 11.16 -6.21 5.79
C THR A 181 11.39 -7.37 6.76
N THR A 182 10.70 -8.50 6.57
CA THR A 182 10.89 -9.70 7.40
C THR A 182 12.23 -10.35 7.15
N GLN A 183 12.73 -10.35 5.92
CA GLN A 183 14.07 -10.81 5.59
C GLN A 183 15.16 -9.92 6.21
N GLU A 184 15.03 -8.60 6.11
CA GLU A 184 15.95 -7.63 6.72
C GLU A 184 16.05 -7.81 8.25
N LEU A 185 14.92 -8.06 8.92
CA LEU A 185 14.89 -8.42 10.35
C LEU A 185 15.68 -9.70 10.63
N ALA A 186 15.42 -10.75 9.84
CA ALA A 186 16.04 -12.06 10.05
C ALA A 186 17.55 -12.02 9.81
N ASP A 187 18.00 -11.34 8.76
CA ASP A 187 19.41 -11.18 8.43
C ASP A 187 20.15 -10.40 9.52
N LEU A 188 19.58 -9.29 9.99
CA LEU A 188 20.20 -8.48 11.05
C LEU A 188 20.34 -9.28 12.37
N ALA A 189 19.33 -10.04 12.76
CA ALA A 189 19.40 -10.87 13.95
C ALA A 189 20.44 -12.00 13.82
N LEU A 190 20.54 -12.59 12.62
CA LEU A 190 21.53 -13.62 12.33
C LEU A 190 22.96 -13.07 12.41
N GLU A 191 23.20 -11.85 12.00
CA GLU A 191 24.50 -11.19 12.05
C GLU A 191 24.97 -10.95 13.50
N HIS A 192 24.06 -10.64 14.42
CA HIS A 192 24.42 -10.09 15.73
C HIS A 192 24.27 -11.06 16.90
N PHE A 193 23.22 -11.90 16.96
CA PHE A 193 22.97 -12.67 18.17
C PHE A 193 22.29 -14.04 17.99
N ALA A 194 21.84 -14.39 16.78
CA ALA A 194 21.17 -15.66 16.50
C ALA A 194 21.95 -16.52 15.50
N GLU A 195 21.72 -17.83 15.49
CA GLU A 195 22.25 -18.78 14.52
C GLU A 195 21.19 -19.25 13.52
N LEU A 196 19.91 -19.15 13.92
CA LEU A 196 18.74 -19.45 13.12
C LEU A 196 17.63 -18.47 13.51
N VAL A 197 16.94 -17.92 12.51
CA VAL A 197 15.83 -17.00 12.70
C VAL A 197 14.67 -17.41 11.82
N THR A 198 13.46 -17.40 12.40
CA THR A 198 12.21 -17.53 11.65
C THR A 198 11.27 -16.38 11.99
N VAL A 199 10.54 -15.91 10.98
CA VAL A 199 9.52 -14.88 11.12
C VAL A 199 8.23 -15.41 10.53
N ASP A 200 7.21 -15.51 11.38
CA ASP A 200 5.89 -15.98 11.02
C ASP A 200 4.87 -14.86 11.22
N LEU A 201 4.12 -14.52 10.17
CA LEU A 201 3.09 -13.50 10.19
C LEU A 201 1.71 -14.14 10.16
N LEU A 202 0.74 -13.53 10.83
CA LEU A 202 -0.66 -13.93 10.75
C LEU A 202 -1.16 -13.82 9.30
N ASP A 203 -1.99 -14.77 8.88
CA ASP A 203 -2.61 -14.80 7.54
C ASP A 203 -3.32 -13.48 7.21
N SER A 204 -4.01 -12.90 8.18
CA SER A 204 -4.68 -11.60 8.07
C SER A 204 -3.75 -10.40 7.85
N VAL A 205 -2.43 -10.58 8.01
CA VAL A 205 -1.42 -9.55 7.74
C VAL A 205 -0.95 -9.65 6.28
N VAL A 206 -0.86 -10.86 5.76
CA VAL A 206 -0.33 -11.16 4.41
C VAL A 206 -1.44 -11.11 3.36
N TYR A 207 -2.63 -11.68 3.69
CA TYR A 207 -3.79 -11.74 2.80
C TYR A 207 -4.99 -11.05 3.43
N GLU A 208 -5.64 -10.19 2.66
CA GLU A 208 -6.87 -9.50 3.05
C GLU A 208 -8.08 -10.44 2.94
N HIS A 209 -8.35 -11.21 3.97
CA HIS A 209 -9.64 -11.87 4.10
C HIS A 209 -10.48 -11.08 5.08
N GLY A 210 -11.59 -10.52 4.63
CA GLY A 210 -12.56 -9.77 5.46
C GLY A 210 -13.31 -10.62 6.48
N THR A 211 -12.79 -11.79 6.84
CA THR A 211 -13.35 -12.70 7.86
C THR A 211 -12.57 -12.56 9.17
N PRO A 212 -13.24 -12.69 10.32
CA PRO A 212 -12.56 -12.79 11.61
C PRO A 212 -11.45 -13.86 11.56
N ALA A 213 -10.34 -13.60 12.26
CA ALA A 213 -9.23 -14.54 12.31
C ALA A 213 -9.74 -15.96 12.60
N PRO A 214 -9.39 -16.95 11.76
CA PRO A 214 -9.81 -18.32 12.00
C PRO A 214 -9.21 -18.83 13.30
N ASP A 215 -9.97 -19.62 14.04
CA ASP A 215 -9.48 -20.36 15.18
C ASP A 215 -9.28 -21.83 14.72
N PRO A 216 -8.06 -22.37 14.67
CA PRO A 216 -6.77 -21.85 15.15
C PRO A 216 -6.16 -20.76 14.25
N LEU A 217 -5.28 -19.91 14.85
CA LEU A 217 -4.57 -18.84 14.16
C LEU A 217 -3.64 -19.40 13.07
N VAL A 218 -3.93 -19.09 11.81
CA VAL A 218 -3.10 -19.47 10.66
C VAL A 218 -2.00 -18.44 10.48
N LEU A 219 -0.77 -18.93 10.29
CA LEU A 219 0.42 -18.12 10.07
C LEU A 219 1.08 -18.48 8.73
N HIS A 220 1.81 -17.53 8.19
CA HIS A 220 2.70 -17.71 7.04
C HIS A 220 4.15 -17.56 7.47
N ARG A 221 5.01 -18.48 7.05
CA ARG A 221 6.46 -18.34 7.18
C ARG A 221 6.93 -17.24 6.22
N ALA A 222 7.14 -16.02 6.74
CA ALA A 222 7.52 -14.85 5.94
C ALA A 222 9.04 -14.80 5.66
N ALA A 223 9.87 -15.21 6.64
CA ALA A 223 11.32 -15.29 6.47
C ALA A 223 11.92 -16.43 7.29
N GLN A 224 13.03 -16.98 6.79
CA GLN A 224 13.82 -17.99 7.47
C GLN A 224 15.27 -17.92 7.02
N VAL A 225 16.20 -17.75 7.95
CA VAL A 225 17.65 -17.73 7.70
C VAL A 225 18.39 -18.53 8.74
N SER A 226 19.48 -19.23 8.33
CA SER A 226 20.30 -20.06 9.19
C SER A 226 21.77 -19.98 8.80
N ARG A 227 22.64 -19.95 9.81
CA ARG A 227 24.10 -20.15 9.65
C ARG A 227 24.52 -21.60 9.80
N VAL A 228 23.66 -22.47 10.25
CA VAL A 228 23.98 -23.88 10.54
C VAL A 228 24.07 -24.65 9.22
N GLN A 229 25.27 -25.05 8.81
CA GLN A 229 25.49 -25.85 7.62
C GLN A 229 25.15 -27.32 7.89
N GLY A 230 24.40 -27.99 7.03
CA GLY A 230 24.11 -29.42 7.14
C GLY A 230 22.90 -29.78 8.01
N GLY A 231 22.07 -28.82 8.37
CA GLY A 231 20.79 -29.08 9.04
C GLY A 231 19.79 -29.79 8.11
N GLN A 232 18.84 -30.54 8.68
CA GLN A 232 17.70 -31.09 7.98
C GLN A 232 16.90 -29.95 7.32
N GLU A 233 16.31 -30.19 6.13
CA GLU A 233 15.38 -29.23 5.52
C GLU A 233 14.28 -28.87 6.52
N PRO A 234 13.94 -27.58 6.65
CA PRO A 234 12.86 -27.16 7.55
C PRO A 234 11.55 -27.80 7.15
N THR A 235 10.76 -28.19 8.12
CA THR A 235 9.44 -28.80 7.92
C THR A 235 8.47 -27.81 7.27
N ILE A 236 8.64 -26.50 7.56
CA ILE A 236 7.83 -25.40 7.03
C ILE A 236 8.74 -24.51 6.18
N ARG A 237 8.40 -24.32 4.92
CA ARG A 237 9.15 -23.47 3.98
C ARG A 237 8.64 -22.03 3.99
N VAL A 238 9.48 -21.10 3.56
CA VAL A 238 9.05 -19.72 3.33
C VAL A 238 7.91 -19.69 2.32
N GLY A 239 6.83 -18.98 2.66
CA GLY A 239 5.60 -18.92 1.91
C GLY A 239 4.53 -19.95 2.28
N GLU A 240 4.87 -20.97 3.09
CA GLU A 240 3.89 -21.97 3.53
C GLU A 240 3.08 -21.51 4.74
N CYS A 241 1.81 -21.92 4.76
CA CYS A 241 0.88 -21.71 5.88
C CYS A 241 1.04 -22.82 6.92
N HIS A 242 0.93 -22.46 8.18
CA HIS A 242 0.95 -23.41 9.29
C HIS A 242 0.21 -22.87 10.51
N THR A 243 0.05 -23.70 11.51
CA THR A 243 -0.52 -23.34 12.82
C THR A 243 0.41 -23.84 13.94
N TYR A 244 0.49 -23.10 15.02
CA TYR A 244 1.17 -23.59 16.22
C TYR A 244 0.19 -24.32 17.12
N PRO A 245 0.62 -25.45 17.75
CA PRO A 245 -0.21 -26.14 18.73
C PRO A 245 -0.61 -25.23 19.89
N ASP A 246 -1.84 -25.42 20.39
CA ASP A 246 -2.32 -24.69 21.55
C ASP A 246 -1.41 -24.87 22.76
N GLY A 247 -1.17 -23.78 23.48
CA GLY A 247 -0.28 -23.77 24.64
C GLY A 247 1.22 -23.81 24.30
N SER A 248 1.62 -23.90 23.04
CA SER A 248 3.03 -23.73 22.63
C SER A 248 3.56 -22.35 22.99
N VAL A 249 4.88 -22.21 23.07
CA VAL A 249 5.52 -20.93 23.41
C VAL A 249 5.18 -19.85 22.38
N MET A 250 5.12 -20.21 21.09
CA MET A 250 4.76 -19.33 20.00
C MET A 250 3.29 -18.89 20.09
N ALA A 251 2.36 -19.84 20.30
CA ALA A 251 0.94 -19.52 20.46
C ALA A 251 0.71 -18.59 21.67
N ARG A 252 1.42 -18.81 22.78
CA ARG A 252 1.36 -17.89 23.94
C ARG A 252 1.94 -16.51 23.65
N ALA A 253 3.05 -16.42 22.90
CA ALA A 253 3.61 -15.13 22.51
C ALA A 253 2.64 -14.34 21.64
N LEU A 254 1.97 -15.00 20.69
CA LEU A 254 0.93 -14.40 19.83
C LEU A 254 -0.27 -13.88 20.63
N THR A 255 -0.74 -14.64 21.61
CA THR A 255 -1.95 -14.30 22.40
C THR A 255 -1.67 -13.28 23.49
N THR A 256 -0.50 -13.38 24.17
CA THR A 256 -0.18 -12.51 25.31
C THR A 256 0.57 -11.25 24.92
N GLY A 257 1.18 -11.21 23.73
CA GLY A 257 2.06 -10.12 23.29
C GLY A 257 3.36 -10.05 24.12
N ARG A 258 3.74 -11.12 24.83
CA ARG A 258 4.93 -11.13 25.69
C ARG A 258 6.04 -12.04 25.15
N PRO A 259 7.28 -11.57 25.15
CA PRO A 259 8.41 -12.40 24.76
C PRO A 259 8.69 -13.47 25.78
N SER A 260 9.38 -14.54 25.37
CA SER A 260 9.78 -15.63 26.25
C SER A 260 11.10 -16.25 25.82
N ARG A 261 11.83 -16.79 26.82
CA ARG A 261 13.05 -17.59 26.62
C ARG A 261 12.76 -19.01 27.04
N HIS A 262 13.17 -19.97 26.27
CA HIS A 262 13.03 -21.39 26.62
C HIS A 262 14.11 -22.23 25.94
N THR A 263 14.28 -23.45 26.40
CA THR A 263 15.12 -24.45 25.74
C THR A 263 14.18 -25.38 24.99
N ALA A 264 14.20 -25.32 23.66
CA ALA A 264 13.46 -26.25 22.83
C ALA A 264 14.13 -27.63 22.87
N THR A 265 13.33 -28.67 23.07
CA THR A 265 13.78 -30.06 23.03
C THR A 265 13.28 -30.73 21.76
N PRO A 266 13.93 -31.81 21.27
CA PRO A 266 13.50 -32.53 20.07
C PRO A 266 12.07 -33.10 20.12
N THR A 267 11.47 -33.11 21.30
CA THR A 267 10.08 -33.55 21.53
C THR A 267 9.08 -32.41 21.61
N ASP A 268 9.53 -31.16 21.45
CA ASP A 268 8.63 -30.01 21.43
C ASP A 268 7.79 -30.02 20.11
N PRO A 269 6.48 -30.17 20.20
CA PRO A 269 5.63 -30.22 18.99
C PRO A 269 5.64 -28.93 18.16
N ALA A 270 6.20 -27.85 18.69
CA ALA A 270 6.39 -26.59 17.97
C ALA A 270 7.78 -26.48 17.33
N ASP A 271 8.63 -27.50 17.45
CA ASP A 271 9.96 -27.51 16.84
C ASP A 271 9.91 -28.07 15.41
N ASP A 272 9.76 -27.16 14.45
CA ASP A 272 9.71 -27.46 13.02
C ASP A 272 11.09 -27.70 12.37
N PHE A 273 12.17 -27.74 13.16
CA PHE A 273 13.54 -28.00 12.66
C PHE A 273 14.07 -29.40 12.94
N GLY A 274 13.34 -30.25 13.64
CA GLY A 274 13.81 -31.59 13.99
C GLY A 274 15.13 -31.56 14.76
N THR A 275 15.32 -30.54 15.58
CA THR A 275 16.62 -30.21 16.18
C THR A 275 17.12 -31.29 17.12
N ARG A 276 18.25 -31.87 16.80
CA ARG A 276 19.14 -32.58 17.71
C ARG A 276 20.49 -31.85 17.68
N PRO A 277 20.90 -31.17 18.70
CA PRO A 277 20.59 -31.18 20.14
C PRO A 277 19.63 -30.03 20.55
N ALA A 278 19.33 -29.94 21.88
CA ALA A 278 18.48 -28.88 22.46
C ALA A 278 18.89 -27.47 21.98
N CYS A 279 17.94 -26.70 21.51
CA CYS A 279 18.14 -25.34 21.00
C CYS A 279 17.69 -24.30 22.03
N LEU A 280 18.56 -23.35 22.33
CA LEU A 280 18.19 -22.18 23.12
C LEU A 280 17.37 -21.23 22.24
N THR A 281 16.15 -20.96 22.65
CA THR A 281 15.18 -20.22 21.85
C THR A 281 14.70 -18.96 22.56
N LEU A 282 14.67 -17.88 21.84
CA LEU A 282 14.05 -16.61 22.21
C LEU A 282 12.90 -16.32 21.25
N VAL A 283 11.70 -16.12 21.78
CA VAL A 283 10.48 -15.84 21.02
C VAL A 283 10.01 -14.43 21.33
N VAL A 284 9.83 -13.62 20.29
CA VAL A 284 9.40 -12.21 20.40
C VAL A 284 8.20 -11.97 19.50
N PRO A 285 7.07 -11.49 20.03
CA PRO A 285 5.92 -11.11 19.21
C PRO A 285 6.21 -9.84 18.42
N LEU A 286 5.76 -9.81 17.18
CA LEU A 286 5.76 -8.64 16.31
C LEU A 286 4.48 -7.86 16.57
N SER A 287 4.55 -6.78 17.34
CA SER A 287 3.37 -6.02 17.73
C SER A 287 3.53 -4.54 17.36
N ALA A 288 2.51 -3.99 16.69
CA ALA A 288 2.43 -2.58 16.36
C ALA A 288 1.06 -2.04 16.76
N ARG A 289 1.04 -0.85 17.38
CA ARG A 289 -0.20 -0.14 17.78
C ARG A 289 -1.17 -1.02 18.60
N GLY A 290 -0.64 -1.91 19.43
CA GLY A 290 -1.45 -2.79 20.29
C GLY A 290 -2.00 -4.03 19.58
N VAL A 291 -1.64 -4.27 18.31
CA VAL A 291 -2.03 -5.47 17.55
C VAL A 291 -0.82 -6.34 17.33
N THR A 292 -0.94 -7.64 17.59
CA THR A 292 0.09 -8.63 17.27
C THR A 292 -0.06 -9.04 15.80
N LEU A 293 1.01 -8.86 15.03
CA LEU A 293 1.06 -9.15 13.59
C LEU A 293 1.67 -10.53 13.29
N GLY A 294 2.44 -11.06 14.23
CA GLY A 294 3.14 -12.31 14.06
C GLY A 294 4.14 -12.56 15.18
N VAL A 295 5.09 -13.45 14.95
CA VAL A 295 6.12 -13.83 15.91
C VAL A 295 7.47 -14.05 15.21
N ALA A 296 8.54 -13.57 15.83
CA ALA A 296 9.91 -13.87 15.46
C ALA A 296 10.52 -14.84 16.46
N ARG A 297 11.20 -15.88 15.97
CA ARG A 297 11.91 -16.87 16.76
C ARG A 297 13.40 -16.81 16.43
N PHE A 298 14.23 -16.69 17.46
CA PHE A 298 15.68 -16.64 17.39
C PHE A 298 16.24 -17.86 18.12
N CYS A 299 17.17 -18.59 17.50
CA CYS A 299 17.73 -19.83 18.05
C CYS A 299 19.25 -19.80 18.07
N ARG A 300 19.83 -20.44 19.10
CA ARG A 300 21.25 -20.78 19.21
C ARG A 300 21.39 -22.31 19.43
N GLN A 301 22.12 -22.97 18.56
CA GLN A 301 22.36 -24.41 18.60
C GLN A 301 23.80 -24.73 18.96
N SER A 302 24.76 -24.06 18.37
CA SER A 302 26.19 -24.28 18.53
C SER A 302 26.77 -23.56 19.75
N ASN A 303 26.15 -22.46 20.13
CA ASN A 303 26.58 -21.64 21.26
C ASN A 303 25.77 -22.02 22.53
N PRO A 304 26.39 -22.63 23.55
CA PRO A 304 25.67 -23.03 24.77
C PRO A 304 25.31 -21.87 25.70
N VAL A 305 25.67 -20.64 25.34
CA VAL A 305 25.36 -19.45 26.15
C VAL A 305 23.90 -19.08 25.98
N ALA A 306 23.15 -19.12 27.08
CA ALA A 306 21.74 -18.72 27.10
C ALA A 306 21.57 -17.26 26.66
N PHE A 307 20.41 -16.95 26.06
CA PHE A 307 20.03 -15.57 25.78
C PHE A 307 19.91 -14.76 27.07
N ASP A 308 20.66 -13.70 27.19
CA ASP A 308 20.63 -12.79 28.34
C ASP A 308 19.56 -11.68 28.19
N ASP A 309 19.53 -10.75 29.17
CA ASP A 309 18.58 -9.64 29.12
C ASP A 309 18.92 -8.62 28.02
N GLU A 310 20.19 -8.59 27.61
CA GLU A 310 20.60 -7.72 26.49
C GLU A 310 20.15 -8.30 25.14
N ASP A 311 20.31 -9.60 24.93
CA ASP A 311 19.80 -10.29 23.75
C ASP A 311 18.27 -10.11 23.61
N LEU A 312 17.55 -10.23 24.74
CA LEU A 312 16.12 -10.01 24.78
C LEU A 312 15.75 -8.56 24.38
N PHE A 313 16.44 -7.60 24.97
CA PHE A 313 16.21 -6.19 24.65
C PHE A 313 16.46 -5.90 23.16
N LEU A 314 17.59 -6.36 22.63
CA LEU A 314 17.95 -6.17 21.22
C LEU A 314 16.94 -6.83 20.29
N ALA A 315 16.52 -8.06 20.60
CA ALA A 315 15.50 -8.76 19.83
C ALA A 315 14.15 -8.03 19.84
N GLN A 316 13.76 -7.47 21.00
CA GLN A 316 12.53 -6.67 21.11
C GLN A 316 12.60 -5.37 20.31
N GLU A 317 13.74 -4.68 20.33
CA GLU A 317 13.93 -3.42 19.60
C GLU A 317 13.83 -3.63 18.07
N ILE A 318 14.54 -4.63 17.54
CA ILE A 318 14.48 -4.91 16.09
C ILE A 318 13.12 -5.46 15.69
N ALA A 319 12.48 -6.30 16.51
CA ALA A 319 11.14 -6.83 16.29
C ALA A 319 10.07 -5.72 16.30
N ALA A 320 10.15 -4.79 17.25
CA ALA A 320 9.23 -3.65 17.33
C ALA A 320 9.35 -2.76 16.08
N ARG A 321 10.58 -2.50 15.62
CA ARG A 321 10.82 -1.72 14.42
C ARG A 321 10.28 -2.40 13.16
N ALA A 322 10.55 -3.69 13.00
CA ALA A 322 10.01 -4.47 11.90
C ALA A 322 8.47 -4.52 11.95
N ALA A 323 7.88 -4.69 13.13
CA ALA A 323 6.44 -4.69 13.29
C ALA A 323 5.79 -3.37 12.83
N VAL A 324 6.38 -2.23 13.17
CA VAL A 324 5.90 -0.91 12.69
C VAL A 324 6.01 -0.80 11.18
N ALA A 325 7.13 -1.24 10.59
CA ALA A 325 7.33 -1.21 9.15
C ALA A 325 6.35 -2.13 8.41
N ILE A 326 6.11 -3.33 8.94
CA ILE A 326 5.13 -4.30 8.41
C ILE A 326 3.70 -3.72 8.51
N ASP A 327 3.32 -3.12 9.64
CA ASP A 327 1.98 -2.50 9.78
C ASP A 327 1.78 -1.34 8.80
N ASN A 328 2.81 -0.51 8.60
CA ASN A 328 2.77 0.56 7.62
C ASN A 328 2.64 0.02 6.19
N ALA A 329 3.41 -1.01 5.82
CA ALA A 329 3.33 -1.67 4.52
C ALA A 329 1.95 -2.28 4.28
N ARG A 330 1.40 -3.00 5.26
CA ARG A 330 0.05 -3.58 5.21
C ARG A 330 -1.01 -2.52 4.98
N ARG A 331 -0.99 -1.44 5.78
CA ARG A 331 -1.95 -0.34 5.67
C ARG A 331 -1.88 0.36 4.33
N TYR A 332 -0.67 0.58 3.83
CA TYR A 332 -0.48 1.15 2.51
C TYR A 332 -1.06 0.26 1.40
N THR A 333 -0.77 -1.06 1.46
CA THR A 333 -1.29 -2.03 0.48
C THR A 333 -2.82 -2.09 0.52
N HIS A 334 -3.40 -2.10 1.73
CA HIS A 334 -4.86 -2.08 1.92
C HIS A 334 -5.51 -0.80 1.36
N ALA A 335 -4.99 0.36 1.74
CA ALA A 335 -5.50 1.64 1.23
C ALA A 335 -5.43 1.70 -0.31
N ARG A 336 -4.32 1.21 -0.88
CA ARG A 336 -4.12 1.15 -2.33
C ARG A 336 -5.10 0.17 -3.00
N ALA A 337 -5.29 -1.03 -2.45
CA ALA A 337 -6.22 -2.02 -3.00
C ALA A 337 -7.67 -1.50 -2.96
N THR A 338 -8.07 -0.87 -1.86
CA THR A 338 -9.39 -0.22 -1.72
C THR A 338 -9.56 0.88 -2.76
N ALA A 339 -8.56 1.74 -2.92
CA ALA A 339 -8.58 2.83 -3.88
C ALA A 339 -8.68 2.32 -5.33
N LEU A 340 -7.89 1.31 -5.71
CA LEU A 340 -7.97 0.68 -7.03
C LEU A 340 -9.33 -0.01 -7.28
N THR A 341 -9.92 -0.61 -6.25
CA THR A 341 -11.24 -1.23 -6.35
C THR A 341 -12.32 -0.19 -6.59
N LEU A 342 -12.27 0.94 -5.90
CA LEU A 342 -13.15 2.08 -6.12
C LEU A 342 -13.00 2.61 -7.55
N GLN A 343 -11.79 2.88 -8.00
CA GLN A 343 -11.52 3.36 -9.36
C GLN A 343 -12.07 2.40 -10.43
N ARG A 344 -11.77 1.09 -10.30
CA ARG A 344 -12.31 0.07 -11.22
C ARG A 344 -13.84 0.01 -11.22
N SER A 345 -14.49 0.36 -10.11
CA SER A 345 -15.95 0.44 -10.05
C SER A 345 -16.51 1.68 -10.77
N LEU A 346 -15.70 2.73 -10.90
CA LEU A 346 -16.04 3.96 -11.59
C LEU A 346 -15.80 3.91 -13.10
N LEU A 347 -14.94 3.01 -13.59
CA LEU A 347 -14.69 2.79 -15.02
C LEU A 347 -15.72 1.83 -15.64
N PRO A 348 -15.93 1.83 -16.96
CA PRO A 348 -16.85 0.91 -17.63
C PRO A 348 -16.44 -0.55 -17.39
N ARG A 349 -17.32 -1.34 -16.79
CA ARG A 349 -17.07 -2.78 -16.54
C ARG A 349 -17.21 -3.62 -17.81
N ARG A 350 -18.02 -3.18 -18.74
CA ARG A 350 -18.24 -3.76 -20.07
C ARG A 350 -18.53 -2.62 -21.04
N THR A 351 -17.84 -2.56 -22.14
CA THR A 351 -18.29 -1.82 -23.31
C THR A 351 -19.53 -2.56 -23.81
N ALA A 352 -20.68 -1.89 -23.85
CA ALA A 352 -21.87 -2.48 -24.48
C ALA A 352 -21.50 -2.86 -25.91
N GLU A 353 -21.91 -4.03 -26.38
CA GLU A 353 -21.76 -4.38 -27.80
C GLU A 353 -22.45 -3.31 -28.62
N GLN A 354 -21.69 -2.66 -29.49
CA GLN A 354 -22.14 -1.55 -30.34
C GLN A 354 -22.11 -2.02 -31.78
N ALA A 355 -23.23 -1.84 -32.49
CA ALA A 355 -23.23 -2.11 -33.90
C ALA A 355 -22.44 -1.06 -34.69
N ALA A 356 -22.48 0.20 -34.22
CA ALA A 356 -21.83 1.33 -34.89
C ALA A 356 -20.29 1.26 -34.88
N VAL A 357 -19.68 0.62 -33.88
CA VAL A 357 -18.22 0.59 -33.72
C VAL A 357 -17.75 -0.73 -33.09
N GLU A 358 -16.54 -1.15 -33.45
CA GLU A 358 -15.75 -2.13 -32.69
C GLU A 358 -14.82 -1.36 -31.76
N VAL A 359 -14.70 -1.77 -30.50
CA VAL A 359 -14.00 -1.02 -29.46
C VAL A 359 -12.90 -1.85 -28.82
N ALA A 360 -11.73 -1.28 -28.64
CA ALA A 360 -10.68 -1.77 -27.75
C ALA A 360 -10.18 -0.64 -26.86
N CYS A 361 -9.90 -0.95 -25.59
CA CYS A 361 -9.47 0.06 -24.65
C CYS A 361 -8.35 -0.47 -23.73
N ARG A 362 -7.53 0.45 -23.25
CA ARG A 362 -6.53 0.20 -22.22
C ARG A 362 -6.58 1.32 -21.19
N TYR A 363 -6.47 0.92 -19.93
CA TYR A 363 -6.33 1.84 -18.82
C TYR A 363 -5.15 1.40 -17.95
N LEU A 364 -4.19 2.29 -17.76
CA LEU A 364 -2.98 2.05 -16.97
C LEU A 364 -2.89 3.16 -15.92
N PRO A 365 -3.06 2.83 -14.64
CA PRO A 365 -2.91 3.81 -13.58
C PRO A 365 -1.44 4.21 -13.40
N ALA A 366 -1.20 5.45 -13.00
CA ALA A 366 0.12 5.98 -12.66
C ALA A 366 0.83 5.13 -11.61
N GLY A 367 2.17 5.13 -11.65
CA GLY A 367 3.07 4.24 -10.90
C GLY A 367 2.87 4.17 -9.39
N ALA A 368 3.79 3.49 -8.70
CA ALA A 368 3.70 2.92 -7.35
C ALA A 368 3.18 3.81 -6.21
N GLN A 369 3.16 5.13 -6.32
CA GLN A 369 2.79 6.02 -5.21
C GLN A 369 1.37 6.58 -5.26
N ALA A 370 0.76 6.77 -6.44
CA ALA A 370 -0.53 7.44 -6.55
C ALA A 370 -1.76 6.50 -6.58
N GLY A 371 -1.65 5.31 -7.12
CA GLY A 371 -2.63 4.19 -7.02
C GLY A 371 -4.03 4.41 -7.62
N VAL A 372 -4.49 5.64 -7.80
CA VAL A 372 -5.84 6.00 -8.29
C VAL A 372 -5.74 7.28 -9.09
N GLY A 373 -6.29 7.29 -10.31
CA GLY A 373 -6.14 8.38 -11.25
C GLY A 373 -7.39 9.15 -11.60
N GLY A 374 -7.17 10.27 -12.31
CA GLY A 374 -8.19 11.18 -12.82
C GLY A 374 -8.70 10.85 -14.22
N ASP A 375 -7.99 10.01 -14.96
CA ASP A 375 -8.33 9.65 -16.33
C ASP A 375 -9.57 8.77 -16.44
N TRP A 376 -10.35 8.98 -17.49
CA TRP A 376 -11.46 8.09 -17.82
C TRP A 376 -11.68 8.00 -19.31
N TYR A 377 -12.39 6.96 -19.73
CA TYR A 377 -12.98 6.81 -21.04
C TYR A 377 -14.42 6.30 -20.91
N ASP A 378 -15.22 6.54 -21.92
CA ASP A 378 -16.57 5.96 -22.01
C ASP A 378 -17.01 5.77 -23.45
N VAL A 379 -17.89 4.77 -23.64
CA VAL A 379 -18.57 4.49 -24.89
C VAL A 379 -20.07 4.43 -24.58
N ILE A 380 -20.82 5.39 -25.08
CA ILE A 380 -22.20 5.61 -24.67
C ILE A 380 -23.11 5.44 -25.90
N PRO A 381 -24.00 4.43 -25.87
CA PRO A 381 -25.04 4.31 -26.89
C PRO A 381 -25.94 5.53 -26.87
N LEU A 382 -26.15 6.15 -28.04
CA LEU A 382 -27.06 7.25 -28.23
C LEU A 382 -28.30 6.81 -29.01
N SER A 383 -29.23 7.73 -29.19
CA SER A 383 -30.38 7.53 -30.07
C SER A 383 -29.94 7.34 -31.53
N GLY A 384 -30.72 6.59 -32.32
CA GLY A 384 -30.51 6.48 -33.76
C GLY A 384 -29.30 5.65 -34.18
N ALA A 385 -28.94 4.58 -33.42
CA ALA A 385 -27.75 3.75 -33.62
C ALA A 385 -26.42 4.52 -33.48
N ARG A 386 -26.45 5.80 -33.09
CA ARG A 386 -25.24 6.61 -32.85
C ARG A 386 -24.51 6.20 -31.57
N VAL A 387 -23.24 6.52 -31.51
CA VAL A 387 -22.41 6.26 -30.34
C VAL A 387 -21.61 7.49 -29.95
N ALA A 388 -21.58 7.80 -28.66
CA ALA A 388 -20.64 8.79 -28.12
C ALA A 388 -19.39 8.11 -27.59
N LEU A 389 -18.25 8.68 -27.91
CA LEU A 389 -16.92 8.27 -27.50
C LEU A 389 -16.31 9.39 -26.64
N VAL A 390 -15.84 9.05 -25.47
CA VAL A 390 -15.39 10.04 -24.51
C VAL A 390 -14.03 9.63 -23.94
N VAL A 391 -13.13 10.58 -23.84
CA VAL A 391 -11.89 10.46 -23.06
C VAL A 391 -11.70 11.79 -22.31
N GLY A 392 -11.25 11.72 -21.08
CA GLY A 392 -10.97 12.90 -20.28
C GLY A 392 -9.99 12.63 -19.16
N ASP A 393 -9.49 13.70 -18.57
CA ASP A 393 -8.57 13.69 -17.47
C ASP A 393 -8.92 14.79 -16.46
N VAL A 394 -8.86 14.46 -15.16
CA VAL A 394 -9.04 15.40 -14.04
C VAL A 394 -7.67 15.77 -13.48
N VAL A 395 -7.39 17.05 -13.42
CA VAL A 395 -6.14 17.58 -12.88
C VAL A 395 -5.85 17.03 -11.47
N GLY A 396 -4.69 16.40 -11.31
CA GLY A 396 -4.24 15.81 -10.04
C GLY A 396 -4.40 14.29 -9.97
N HIS A 397 -4.08 13.73 -8.83
CA HIS A 397 -4.08 12.28 -8.61
C HIS A 397 -4.66 11.91 -7.24
N GLY A 398 -5.03 10.65 -7.07
CA GLY A 398 -5.53 10.14 -5.82
C GLY A 398 -7.06 10.09 -5.74
N ILE A 399 -7.57 9.82 -4.53
CA ILE A 399 -8.99 9.55 -4.30
C ILE A 399 -9.89 10.72 -4.71
N HIS A 400 -9.43 11.96 -4.51
CA HIS A 400 -10.20 13.15 -4.87
C HIS A 400 -10.35 13.31 -6.39
N ALA A 401 -9.28 13.12 -7.16
CA ALA A 401 -9.33 13.13 -8.61
C ALA A 401 -10.28 12.04 -9.15
N ALA A 402 -10.17 10.81 -8.61
CA ALA A 402 -11.07 9.72 -9.00
C ALA A 402 -12.55 9.97 -8.63
N ALA A 403 -12.81 10.58 -7.47
CA ALA A 403 -14.17 10.95 -7.08
C ALA A 403 -14.76 12.01 -8.04
N THR A 404 -13.95 13.01 -8.42
CA THR A 404 -14.32 14.03 -9.40
C THR A 404 -14.53 13.40 -10.77
N MET A 405 -13.63 12.53 -11.22
CA MET A 405 -13.76 11.75 -12.45
C MET A 405 -15.09 10.99 -12.51
N GLY A 406 -15.45 10.28 -11.43
CA GLY A 406 -16.72 9.55 -11.36
C GLY A 406 -17.95 10.46 -11.48
N ARG A 407 -17.91 11.67 -10.89
CA ARG A 407 -18.97 12.68 -11.04
C ARG A 407 -19.05 13.21 -12.47
N LEU A 408 -17.91 13.55 -13.09
CA LEU A 408 -17.86 14.06 -14.47
C LEU A 408 -18.32 13.00 -15.46
N ARG A 409 -17.88 11.76 -15.32
CA ARG A 409 -18.33 10.64 -16.16
C ARG A 409 -19.85 10.45 -16.07
N THR A 410 -20.43 10.52 -14.86
CA THR A 410 -21.88 10.43 -14.67
C THR A 410 -22.60 11.61 -15.31
N ALA A 411 -22.05 12.81 -15.17
CA ALA A 411 -22.61 14.01 -15.80
C ALA A 411 -22.59 13.89 -17.33
N VAL A 412 -21.48 13.45 -17.92
CA VAL A 412 -21.37 13.21 -19.38
C VAL A 412 -22.43 12.22 -19.85
N ARG A 413 -22.63 11.09 -19.17
CA ARG A 413 -23.67 10.12 -19.53
C ARG A 413 -25.06 10.71 -19.47
N THR A 414 -25.36 11.47 -18.41
CA THR A 414 -26.67 12.12 -18.25
C THR A 414 -26.93 13.17 -19.35
N LEU A 415 -25.90 13.94 -19.71
CA LEU A 415 -26.00 14.93 -20.78
C LEU A 415 -26.06 14.28 -22.17
N ALA A 416 -25.37 13.15 -22.38
CA ALA A 416 -25.44 12.36 -23.60
C ALA A 416 -26.83 11.76 -23.82
N ASP A 417 -27.53 11.33 -22.75
CA ASP A 417 -28.92 10.83 -22.84
C ASP A 417 -29.92 11.89 -23.29
N ILE A 418 -29.59 13.19 -23.20
CA ILE A 418 -30.40 14.31 -23.68
C ILE A 418 -30.09 14.60 -25.15
N ASP A 419 -29.13 13.93 -25.77
CA ASP A 419 -28.73 14.08 -27.16
C ASP A 419 -28.21 15.50 -27.52
N LEU A 420 -27.46 16.13 -26.60
CA LEU A 420 -26.87 17.46 -26.86
C LEU A 420 -25.74 17.36 -27.90
N PRO A 421 -25.60 18.42 -28.76
CA PRO A 421 -24.39 18.55 -29.58
C PRO A 421 -23.12 18.60 -28.76
N PRO A 422 -21.96 18.15 -29.29
CA PRO A 422 -20.70 18.07 -28.51
C PRO A 422 -20.31 19.39 -27.83
N GLU A 423 -20.43 20.51 -28.50
CA GLU A 423 -20.10 21.83 -27.98
C GLU A 423 -21.03 22.28 -26.83
N GLU A 424 -22.32 21.93 -26.90
CA GLU A 424 -23.29 22.23 -25.83
C GLU A 424 -23.07 21.32 -24.63
N LEU A 425 -22.78 20.02 -24.86
CA LEU A 425 -22.46 19.07 -23.79
C LEU A 425 -21.25 19.56 -23.00
N LEU A 426 -20.16 19.96 -23.67
CA LEU A 426 -18.97 20.47 -22.99
C LEU A 426 -19.25 21.76 -22.22
N THR A 427 -20.11 22.63 -22.72
CA THR A 427 -20.54 23.86 -22.03
C THR A 427 -21.27 23.55 -20.73
N HIS A 428 -22.19 22.59 -20.75
CA HIS A 428 -22.85 22.14 -19.52
C HIS A 428 -21.91 21.38 -18.56
N LEU A 429 -20.94 20.64 -19.09
CA LEU A 429 -19.92 19.96 -18.29
C LEU A 429 -18.99 20.96 -17.60
N ASP A 430 -18.62 22.07 -18.27
CA ASP A 430 -17.87 23.18 -17.69
C ASP A 430 -18.59 23.79 -16.47
N ASP A 431 -19.89 24.03 -16.59
CA ASP A 431 -20.73 24.48 -15.47
C ASP A 431 -20.75 23.49 -14.30
N VAL A 432 -20.67 22.18 -14.55
CA VAL A 432 -20.57 21.16 -13.52
C VAL A 432 -19.23 21.28 -12.80
N VAL A 433 -18.12 21.42 -13.53
CA VAL A 433 -16.77 21.56 -12.95
C VAL A 433 -16.67 22.81 -12.09
N ILE A 434 -17.19 23.95 -12.56
CA ILE A 434 -17.23 25.21 -11.80
C ILE A 434 -17.98 25.05 -10.48
N ARG A 435 -19.13 24.37 -10.50
CA ARG A 435 -19.89 24.10 -9.26
C ARG A 435 -19.13 23.20 -8.29
N LEU A 436 -18.48 22.14 -8.82
CA LEU A 436 -17.65 21.24 -8.00
C LEU A 436 -16.45 21.97 -7.35
N SER A 437 -15.80 22.88 -8.09
CA SER A 437 -14.73 23.75 -7.56
C SER A 437 -15.22 24.65 -6.44
N ALA A 438 -16.41 25.26 -6.62
CA ALA A 438 -17.01 26.13 -5.62
C ALA A 438 -17.39 25.34 -4.33
N GLU A 439 -17.92 24.11 -4.47
CA GLU A 439 -18.21 23.23 -3.36
C GLU A 439 -16.94 22.83 -2.59
N ALA A 440 -15.88 22.44 -3.30
CA ALA A 440 -14.61 22.08 -2.69
C ALA A 440 -13.95 23.26 -1.95
N SER A 441 -14.05 24.47 -2.49
CA SER A 441 -13.51 25.68 -1.88
C SER A 441 -14.29 26.13 -0.63
N ALA A 442 -15.52 25.68 -0.47
CA ALA A 442 -16.37 26.02 0.68
C ALA A 442 -16.18 25.07 1.90
N ASP A 443 -15.47 23.95 1.73
CA ASP A 443 -15.19 22.99 2.81
C ASP A 443 -13.89 23.39 3.55
N PRO A 444 -13.97 23.80 4.84
CA PRO A 444 -12.81 24.22 5.61
C PRO A 444 -11.83 23.09 5.92
N ASP A 445 -12.28 21.83 5.86
CA ASP A 445 -11.49 20.63 6.13
C ASP A 445 -10.94 19.98 4.85
N ALA A 446 -11.17 20.57 3.68
CA ALA A 446 -10.63 20.07 2.43
C ALA A 446 -9.10 20.28 2.37
N GLU A 447 -8.35 19.20 2.36
CA GLU A 447 -6.86 19.22 2.21
C GLU A 447 -6.40 19.79 0.85
N THR A 448 -7.30 20.01 -0.09
CA THR A 448 -7.03 20.55 -1.44
C THR A 448 -7.65 21.92 -1.61
N THR A 449 -6.83 22.96 -1.51
CA THR A 449 -7.17 24.36 -1.82
C THR A 449 -6.94 24.73 -3.30
N GLY A 450 -7.04 23.79 -4.24
CA GLY A 450 -6.83 24.02 -5.67
C GLY A 450 -8.14 24.03 -6.46
N ASP A 451 -8.21 24.88 -7.50
CA ASP A 451 -9.29 24.84 -8.47
C ASP A 451 -9.36 23.47 -9.15
N ILE A 452 -10.55 22.88 -9.18
CA ILE A 452 -10.79 21.62 -9.91
C ILE A 452 -10.78 21.96 -11.40
N GLY A 453 -9.85 21.38 -12.15
CA GLY A 453 -9.79 21.46 -13.60
C GLY A 453 -9.91 20.08 -14.22
N ALA A 454 -10.40 20.02 -15.46
CA ALA A 454 -10.43 18.78 -16.22
C ALA A 454 -10.26 19.04 -17.72
N THR A 455 -9.78 18.03 -18.44
CA THR A 455 -9.80 18.03 -19.91
C THR A 455 -10.78 16.97 -20.41
N CYS A 456 -11.42 17.20 -21.55
CA CYS A 456 -12.38 16.25 -22.10
C CYS A 456 -12.44 16.36 -23.63
N LEU A 457 -12.47 15.21 -24.30
CA LEU A 457 -12.81 15.04 -25.69
C LEU A 457 -14.11 14.24 -25.80
N TYR A 458 -15.11 14.80 -26.46
CA TYR A 458 -16.40 14.17 -26.70
C TYR A 458 -16.66 14.09 -28.19
N ALA A 459 -16.91 12.89 -28.72
CA ALA A 459 -17.16 12.63 -30.13
C ALA A 459 -18.46 11.83 -30.29
N VAL A 460 -19.29 12.18 -31.28
CA VAL A 460 -20.50 11.45 -31.63
C VAL A 460 -20.39 10.95 -33.07
N TYR A 461 -20.39 9.63 -33.23
CA TYR A 461 -20.37 8.98 -34.54
C TYR A 461 -21.76 8.48 -34.93
N ASP A 462 -22.20 8.83 -36.16
CA ASP A 462 -23.42 8.31 -36.78
C ASP A 462 -23.05 7.27 -37.84
N PRO A 463 -23.41 5.97 -37.64
CA PRO A 463 -23.05 4.91 -38.58
C PRO A 463 -23.91 4.91 -39.87
N VAL A 464 -24.96 5.75 -39.95
CA VAL A 464 -25.85 5.81 -41.12
C VAL A 464 -25.20 6.58 -42.27
N ASP A 465 -24.56 7.70 -41.96
CA ASP A 465 -23.89 8.57 -42.94
C ASP A 465 -22.36 8.62 -42.76
N GLY A 466 -21.82 7.90 -41.77
CA GLY A 466 -20.39 7.85 -41.52
C GLY A 466 -19.84 9.17 -40.94
N HIS A 467 -20.71 10.00 -40.40
CA HIS A 467 -20.36 11.33 -39.93
C HIS A 467 -20.00 11.34 -38.45
N CYS A 468 -18.92 12.06 -38.07
CA CYS A 468 -18.50 12.22 -36.70
C CYS A 468 -18.40 13.70 -36.34
N SER A 469 -19.16 14.10 -35.34
CA SER A 469 -19.10 15.43 -34.72
C SER A 469 -18.35 15.35 -33.40
N LEU A 470 -17.38 16.24 -33.19
CA LEU A 470 -16.52 16.14 -31.99
C LEU A 470 -16.12 17.54 -31.50
N ALA A 471 -15.99 17.67 -30.17
CA ALA A 471 -15.51 18.88 -29.51
C ALA A 471 -14.51 18.50 -28.38
N ARG A 472 -13.59 19.43 -28.11
CA ARG A 472 -12.59 19.20 -27.03
C ARG A 472 -12.48 20.40 -26.09
N ALA A 473 -12.29 20.11 -24.84
CA ALA A 473 -12.05 21.07 -23.76
C ALA A 473 -10.64 20.83 -23.20
N GLY A 474 -9.64 21.59 -23.65
CA GLY A 474 -8.24 21.49 -23.20
C GLY A 474 -7.54 20.16 -23.51
N HIS A 475 -8.20 19.22 -24.17
CA HIS A 475 -7.72 17.85 -24.39
C HIS A 475 -6.85 17.74 -25.66
N VAL A 476 -5.99 16.72 -25.72
CA VAL A 476 -5.18 16.40 -26.90
C VAL A 476 -6.05 16.03 -28.11
N PRO A 477 -5.60 16.31 -29.36
CA PRO A 477 -6.38 15.97 -30.55
C PRO A 477 -6.42 14.46 -30.76
N PRO A 478 -7.54 13.89 -31.26
CA PRO A 478 -7.62 12.48 -31.61
C PRO A 478 -6.87 12.19 -32.90
N ALA A 479 -6.44 10.93 -33.07
CA ALA A 479 -5.87 10.46 -34.32
C ALA A 479 -6.87 9.60 -35.10
N VAL A 480 -6.84 9.69 -36.43
CA VAL A 480 -7.65 8.87 -37.34
C VAL A 480 -6.73 8.02 -38.21
N VAL A 481 -6.98 6.72 -38.23
CA VAL A 481 -6.36 5.79 -39.18
C VAL A 481 -7.35 5.56 -40.30
N HIS A 482 -6.98 5.93 -41.50
CA HIS A 482 -7.80 5.74 -42.70
C HIS A 482 -7.69 4.30 -43.24
N GLY A 483 -8.62 3.90 -44.10
CA GLY A 483 -8.63 2.54 -44.68
C GLY A 483 -7.41 2.18 -45.53
N ASP A 484 -6.64 3.20 -45.99
CA ASP A 484 -5.37 3.03 -46.72
C ASP A 484 -4.15 2.91 -45.77
N GLY A 485 -4.38 2.98 -44.45
CA GLY A 485 -3.32 2.91 -43.42
C GLY A 485 -2.63 4.24 -43.10
N THR A 486 -3.06 5.33 -43.74
CA THR A 486 -2.56 6.68 -43.35
C THR A 486 -3.14 7.10 -42.01
N VAL A 487 -2.34 7.85 -41.23
CA VAL A 487 -2.74 8.32 -39.91
C VAL A 487 -2.62 9.83 -39.84
N ASP A 488 -3.71 10.50 -39.51
CA ASP A 488 -3.80 11.94 -39.36
C ASP A 488 -4.23 12.34 -37.95
N LEU A 489 -3.63 13.37 -37.37
CA LEU A 489 -4.15 14.06 -36.20
C LEU A 489 -5.24 15.02 -36.64
N LEU A 490 -6.43 14.91 -36.07
CA LEU A 490 -7.54 15.79 -36.47
C LEU A 490 -7.25 17.24 -36.07
N THR A 491 -7.29 18.11 -37.11
CA THR A 491 -7.25 19.56 -36.87
C THR A 491 -8.63 20.03 -36.44
N MET A 492 -8.72 20.50 -35.19
CA MET A 492 -9.98 20.93 -34.59
C MET A 492 -9.80 22.18 -33.71
N PRO A 493 -10.85 22.96 -33.46
CA PRO A 493 -10.77 24.12 -32.57
C PRO A 493 -10.21 23.76 -31.19
N HIS A 494 -9.41 24.68 -30.65
CA HIS A 494 -8.88 24.56 -29.29
C HIS A 494 -9.88 25.15 -28.30
N GLY A 495 -10.60 24.31 -27.57
CA GLY A 495 -11.38 24.73 -26.40
C GLY A 495 -10.51 24.90 -25.16
N PRO A 496 -10.90 25.79 -24.23
CA PRO A 496 -10.23 25.89 -22.91
C PRO A 496 -10.45 24.61 -22.11
N PRO A 497 -9.60 24.30 -21.11
CA PRO A 497 -9.91 23.27 -20.10
C PRO A 497 -11.22 23.58 -19.37
N LEU A 498 -11.91 22.54 -18.91
CA LEU A 498 -13.11 22.65 -18.08
C LEU A 498 -12.79 23.28 -16.71
N GLY A 499 -13.69 24.12 -16.22
CA GLY A 499 -13.55 24.80 -14.93
C GLY A 499 -13.11 26.27 -15.04
N LEU A 500 -12.70 26.72 -16.24
CA LEU A 500 -12.32 28.12 -16.46
C LEU A 500 -13.54 29.04 -16.66
N GLY A 501 -14.63 28.56 -17.25
CA GLY A 501 -15.87 29.28 -17.47
C GLY A 501 -15.79 30.37 -18.53
N GLY A 502 -16.97 30.71 -19.09
CA GLY A 502 -17.17 31.90 -19.91
C GLY A 502 -16.62 31.87 -21.34
N LEU A 503 -16.04 30.76 -21.79
CA LEU A 503 -15.53 30.58 -23.14
C LEU A 503 -16.34 29.53 -23.90
N PRO A 504 -16.72 29.79 -25.17
CA PRO A 504 -17.49 28.83 -25.98
C PRO A 504 -16.60 27.64 -26.41
N PHE A 505 -17.22 26.48 -26.53
CA PHE A 505 -16.63 25.34 -27.22
C PHE A 505 -17.14 25.30 -28.66
N GLU A 506 -16.33 24.83 -29.58
CA GLU A 506 -16.66 24.70 -31.00
C GLU A 506 -16.51 23.23 -31.42
N ALA A 507 -17.48 22.74 -32.22
CA ALA A 507 -17.42 21.41 -32.79
C ALA A 507 -16.65 21.39 -34.10
N ALA A 508 -15.97 20.30 -34.36
CA ALA A 508 -15.44 19.90 -35.66
C ALA A 508 -16.30 18.76 -36.23
N GLU A 509 -16.39 18.71 -37.53
CA GLU A 509 -17.11 17.66 -38.27
C GLU A 509 -16.13 16.93 -39.17
N VAL A 510 -16.19 15.60 -39.17
CA VAL A 510 -15.32 14.73 -39.99
C VAL A 510 -16.08 13.52 -40.50
N ASP A 511 -15.86 13.17 -41.75
CA ASP A 511 -16.41 11.94 -42.35
C ASP A 511 -15.43 10.79 -42.06
N LEU A 512 -15.92 9.75 -41.44
CA LEU A 512 -15.19 8.55 -41.09
C LEU A 512 -15.80 7.37 -41.86
N PRO A 513 -15.24 6.98 -43.03
CA PRO A 513 -15.68 5.81 -43.76
C PRO A 513 -15.62 4.54 -42.93
N GLU A 514 -16.37 3.51 -43.32
CA GLU A 514 -16.32 2.20 -42.69
C GLU A 514 -14.87 1.66 -42.62
N GLY A 515 -14.50 1.12 -41.47
CA GLY A 515 -13.18 0.56 -41.21
C GLY A 515 -12.14 1.60 -40.75
N SER A 516 -12.47 2.90 -40.72
CA SER A 516 -11.58 3.92 -40.10
C SER A 516 -11.40 3.63 -38.61
N ILE A 517 -10.20 3.89 -38.06
CA ILE A 517 -9.98 3.80 -36.62
C ILE A 517 -9.83 5.20 -36.04
N LEU A 518 -10.69 5.54 -35.11
CA LEU A 518 -10.57 6.76 -34.30
C LEU A 518 -9.87 6.40 -32.97
N ALA A 519 -8.74 7.05 -32.70
CA ALA A 519 -7.95 6.86 -31.48
C ALA A 519 -8.11 8.09 -30.57
N LEU A 520 -8.71 7.86 -29.40
CA LEU A 520 -8.83 8.83 -28.32
C LEU A 520 -7.90 8.39 -27.18
N TYR A 521 -7.19 9.31 -26.56
CA TYR A 521 -6.17 9.00 -25.54
C TYR A 521 -5.93 10.21 -24.65
N THR A 522 -5.46 9.97 -23.43
CA THR A 522 -5.03 11.01 -22.51
C THR A 522 -3.57 11.38 -22.73
N ASP A 523 -3.16 12.55 -22.25
CA ASP A 523 -1.81 13.08 -22.44
C ASP A 523 -0.72 12.22 -21.79
N GLY A 524 -1.03 11.49 -20.69
CA GLY A 524 -0.12 10.53 -20.08
C GLY A 524 0.40 9.44 -21.02
N LEU A 525 -0.27 9.19 -22.16
CA LEU A 525 0.23 8.29 -23.19
C LEU A 525 1.35 8.91 -24.03
N VAL A 526 1.24 10.18 -24.36
CA VAL A 526 2.13 10.89 -25.30
C VAL A 526 3.17 11.73 -24.60
N GLU A 527 2.95 12.15 -23.36
CA GLU A 527 3.87 12.91 -22.55
C GLU A 527 4.75 12.00 -21.68
N ALA A 528 6.08 12.20 -21.72
CA ALA A 528 7.05 11.49 -20.89
C ALA A 528 8.21 12.40 -20.50
N ARG A 529 9.02 11.99 -19.49
CA ARG A 529 10.17 12.79 -18.97
C ARG A 529 11.19 13.19 -20.03
N ASP A 530 11.42 12.33 -20.99
CA ASP A 530 12.45 12.38 -22.01
C ASP A 530 11.88 12.70 -23.39
N ARG A 531 10.59 13.02 -23.46
CA ARG A 531 9.88 13.20 -24.72
C ARG A 531 8.81 14.27 -24.57
N ASP A 532 8.85 15.28 -25.43
CA ASP A 532 7.79 16.26 -25.52
C ASP A 532 6.52 15.68 -26.19
N ILE A 533 5.42 16.39 -26.07
CA ILE A 533 4.12 15.96 -26.59
C ILE A 533 4.14 15.78 -28.12
N GLU A 534 4.88 16.60 -28.88
CA GLU A 534 4.95 16.52 -30.35
C GLU A 534 5.67 15.25 -30.79
N ALA A 535 6.76 14.91 -30.14
CA ALA A 535 7.47 13.65 -30.39
C ALA A 535 6.60 12.44 -29.99
N GLY A 536 5.81 12.55 -28.88
CA GLY A 536 4.87 11.53 -28.47
C GLY A 536 3.76 11.30 -29.49
N LEU A 537 3.15 12.36 -30.00
CA LEU A 537 2.14 12.30 -31.06
C LEU A 537 2.69 11.68 -32.34
N THR A 538 3.94 12.01 -32.71
CA THR A 538 4.60 11.42 -33.87
C THR A 538 4.76 9.91 -33.69
N LEU A 539 5.22 9.44 -32.53
CA LEU A 539 5.34 8.01 -32.23
C LEU A 539 3.98 7.30 -32.22
N LEU A 540 2.96 7.94 -31.67
CA LEU A 540 1.60 7.42 -31.71
C LEU A 540 1.13 7.17 -33.14
N CYS A 541 1.27 8.17 -34.03
CA CYS A 541 0.92 8.04 -35.44
C CYS A 541 1.71 6.91 -36.12
N HIS A 542 3.01 6.79 -35.83
CA HIS A 542 3.81 5.68 -36.35
C HIS A 542 3.35 4.30 -35.84
N ALA A 543 2.99 4.20 -34.57
CA ALA A 543 2.50 2.95 -33.98
C ALA A 543 1.13 2.54 -34.55
N LEU A 544 0.22 3.52 -34.71
CA LEU A 544 -1.11 3.30 -35.30
C LEU A 544 -1.05 2.93 -36.78
N ALA A 545 -0.05 3.42 -37.53
CA ALA A 545 0.13 3.08 -38.94
C ALA A 545 0.58 1.62 -39.15
N GLN A 546 0.97 0.91 -38.11
CA GLN A 546 1.40 -0.48 -38.24
C GLN A 546 0.19 -1.42 -38.37
N PRO A 547 0.20 -2.32 -39.36
CA PRO A 547 -0.87 -3.30 -39.49
C PRO A 547 -1.01 -4.17 -38.24
N SER A 548 -2.21 -4.30 -37.71
CA SER A 548 -2.51 -5.11 -36.54
C SER A 548 -3.60 -6.14 -36.83
N ALA A 549 -3.50 -7.33 -36.22
CA ALA A 549 -4.45 -8.42 -36.43
C ALA A 549 -5.85 -8.14 -35.85
N SER A 550 -5.92 -7.27 -34.84
CA SER A 550 -7.14 -6.85 -34.15
C SER A 550 -6.94 -5.47 -33.49
N LEU A 551 -8.03 -4.81 -33.08
CA LEU A 551 -7.93 -3.56 -32.31
C LEU A 551 -7.22 -3.76 -30.96
N GLU A 552 -7.41 -4.91 -30.32
CA GLU A 552 -6.72 -5.26 -29.09
C GLU A 552 -5.20 -5.33 -29.28
N ALA A 553 -4.75 -5.97 -30.38
CA ALA A 553 -3.34 -6.01 -30.75
C ALA A 553 -2.79 -4.62 -31.10
N ALA A 554 -3.60 -3.76 -31.72
CA ALA A 554 -3.23 -2.38 -31.99
C ALA A 554 -3.01 -1.58 -30.69
N CYS A 555 -3.90 -1.71 -29.70
CA CYS A 555 -3.71 -1.12 -28.39
C CYS A 555 -2.39 -1.55 -27.74
N ASP A 556 -2.10 -2.86 -27.74
CA ASP A 556 -0.88 -3.40 -27.13
C ASP A 556 0.38 -2.90 -27.86
N SER A 557 0.34 -2.79 -29.19
CA SER A 557 1.43 -2.25 -30.00
C SER A 557 1.69 -0.77 -29.72
N VAL A 558 0.64 0.03 -29.57
CA VAL A 558 0.72 1.44 -29.21
C VAL A 558 1.37 1.59 -27.83
N LEU A 559 0.91 0.82 -26.83
CA LEU A 559 1.50 0.87 -25.49
C LEU A 559 2.96 0.42 -25.49
N GLN A 560 3.31 -0.62 -26.24
CA GLN A 560 4.69 -1.09 -26.34
C GLN A 560 5.62 -0.05 -26.97
N ALA A 561 5.12 0.73 -27.95
CA ALA A 561 5.90 1.75 -28.63
C ALA A 561 6.12 3.02 -27.79
N LEU A 562 5.11 3.40 -26.97
CA LEU A 562 5.13 4.66 -26.25
C LEU A 562 5.59 4.54 -24.80
N LEU A 563 5.42 3.37 -24.18
CA LEU A 563 5.85 3.17 -22.80
C LEU A 563 7.33 2.78 -22.69
N PRO A 564 8.05 3.25 -21.67
CA PRO A 564 9.44 2.86 -21.44
C PRO A 564 9.54 1.36 -21.12
N ALA A 565 10.58 0.70 -21.63
CA ALA A 565 10.82 -0.74 -21.46
C ALA A 565 11.02 -1.18 -19.98
N ALA A 566 11.31 -0.26 -19.07
CA ALA A 566 11.44 -0.49 -17.64
C ALA A 566 10.88 0.71 -16.87
N GLY A 567 9.72 0.54 -16.28
CA GLY A 567 9.11 1.55 -15.41
C GLY A 567 7.58 1.59 -15.49
N LEU A 568 6.96 2.05 -14.42
CA LEU A 568 5.53 2.34 -14.40
C LEU A 568 5.28 3.73 -15.01
N PRO A 569 4.15 3.96 -15.68
CA PRO A 569 3.79 5.28 -16.20
C PRO A 569 3.74 6.31 -15.07
N ARG A 570 4.08 7.55 -15.37
CA ARG A 570 4.09 8.65 -14.40
C ARG A 570 2.71 9.22 -14.16
N ASP A 571 1.91 9.21 -15.21
CA ASP A 571 0.54 9.67 -15.21
C ASP A 571 -0.37 8.54 -15.63
N ASP A 572 -1.65 8.69 -15.38
CA ASP A 572 -2.64 7.75 -15.82
C ASP A 572 -2.70 7.73 -17.34
N ILE A 573 -3.07 6.59 -17.90
CA ILE A 573 -3.21 6.44 -19.34
C ILE A 573 -4.55 5.81 -19.64
N ALA A 574 -5.37 6.52 -20.39
CA ALA A 574 -6.54 5.98 -21.03
C ALA A 574 -6.32 5.98 -22.54
N LEU A 575 -6.53 4.83 -23.19
CA LEU A 575 -6.49 4.67 -24.64
C LEU A 575 -7.76 3.98 -25.08
N LEU A 576 -8.49 4.60 -25.99
CA LEU A 576 -9.72 4.11 -26.61
C LEU A 576 -9.54 4.08 -28.12
N LEU A 577 -9.45 2.89 -28.71
CA LEU A 577 -9.46 2.69 -30.16
C LEU A 577 -10.84 2.22 -30.59
N THR A 578 -11.41 2.86 -31.57
CA THR A 578 -12.72 2.52 -32.13
C THR A 578 -12.65 2.40 -33.63
N ARG A 579 -13.05 1.25 -34.16
CA ARG A 579 -13.16 1.02 -35.61
C ARG A 579 -14.59 1.25 -36.02
N THR A 580 -14.81 2.17 -36.98
CA THR A 580 -16.13 2.49 -37.49
C THR A 580 -16.73 1.34 -38.28
N ARG A 581 -18.03 1.14 -38.10
CA ARG A 581 -18.88 0.28 -38.90
C ARG A 581 -19.96 1.11 -39.51
N ALA A 582 -20.22 0.96 -40.82
CA ALA A 582 -21.35 1.56 -41.46
C ALA A 582 -22.56 0.63 -41.39
N LEU A 583 -23.75 1.21 -41.28
CA LEU A 583 -24.98 0.45 -41.49
C LEU A 583 -25.17 0.29 -42.98
N GLY A 584 -25.31 -0.95 -43.43
CA GLY A 584 -25.47 -1.25 -44.86
C GLY A 584 -26.79 -0.71 -45.44
N ASP A 585 -26.82 -0.51 -46.77
CA ASP A 585 -28.03 -0.02 -47.49
C ASP A 585 -29.29 -0.90 -47.23
N GLY A 586 -29.10 -2.15 -46.82
CA GLY A 586 -30.18 -3.05 -46.42
C GLY A 586 -30.73 -2.84 -45.01
N GLN A 587 -30.09 -2.02 -44.18
CA GLN A 587 -30.47 -1.77 -42.78
C GLN A 587 -31.13 -0.42 -42.54
N VAL A 588 -31.10 0.49 -43.54
CA VAL A 588 -31.66 1.82 -43.45
C VAL A 588 -32.63 2.04 -44.60
N ALA A 589 -33.82 2.57 -44.29
CA ALA A 589 -34.81 2.98 -45.27
C ALA A 589 -35.31 4.37 -44.93
N ALA A 590 -35.32 5.26 -45.91
CA ALA A 590 -35.71 6.65 -45.72
C ALA A 590 -36.71 7.15 -46.78
N TRP A 591 -37.63 7.96 -46.38
CA TRP A 591 -38.64 8.56 -47.26
C TRP A 591 -38.83 10.03 -46.90
N ASP A 592 -38.85 10.88 -47.92
CA ASP A 592 -39.32 12.25 -47.78
C ASP A 592 -40.84 12.25 -47.73
N VAL A 593 -41.40 13.04 -46.84
CA VAL A 593 -42.84 13.06 -46.53
C VAL A 593 -43.41 14.43 -46.86
N ASP A 594 -44.39 14.47 -47.71
CA ASP A 594 -45.11 15.69 -48.01
C ASP A 594 -45.87 16.18 -46.76
N ALA A 595 -45.92 17.51 -46.56
CA ALA A 595 -46.66 18.11 -45.44
C ALA A 595 -48.21 18.05 -45.67
N ASP A 596 -48.71 16.91 -46.09
CA ASP A 596 -50.12 16.62 -46.36
C ASP A 596 -50.56 15.41 -45.50
N PRO A 597 -51.66 15.52 -44.73
CA PRO A 597 -52.21 14.41 -43.98
C PRO A 597 -52.45 13.13 -44.81
N ALA A 598 -52.69 13.22 -46.09
CA ALA A 598 -52.83 12.08 -46.97
C ALA A 598 -51.54 11.27 -47.14
N ALA A 599 -50.37 11.89 -46.95
CA ALA A 599 -49.05 11.22 -47.01
C ALA A 599 -48.87 10.17 -45.92
N VAL A 600 -49.55 10.33 -44.76
CA VAL A 600 -49.43 9.39 -43.61
C VAL A 600 -49.77 7.96 -44.03
N ALA A 601 -50.86 7.77 -44.80
CA ALA A 601 -51.28 6.44 -45.25
C ALA A 601 -50.29 5.81 -46.26
N GLN A 602 -49.61 6.63 -47.05
CA GLN A 602 -48.60 6.19 -47.99
C GLN A 602 -47.31 5.73 -47.26
N VAL A 603 -46.88 6.53 -46.30
CA VAL A 603 -45.64 6.27 -45.53
C VAL A 603 -45.82 5.03 -44.67
N ARG A 604 -47.00 4.84 -44.03
CA ARG A 604 -47.30 3.56 -43.31
C ARG A 604 -47.14 2.33 -44.22
N ARG A 605 -47.74 2.35 -45.42
CA ARG A 605 -47.62 1.24 -46.39
C ARG A 605 -46.16 1.00 -46.82
N SER A 606 -45.38 2.07 -46.89
CA SER A 606 -43.95 1.96 -47.22
C SER A 606 -43.17 1.35 -46.08
N ALA A 607 -43.45 1.75 -44.83
CA ALA A 607 -42.87 1.15 -43.61
C ALA A 607 -43.22 -0.35 -43.51
N ALA A 608 -44.49 -0.72 -43.63
CA ALA A 608 -44.92 -2.12 -43.58
C ALA A 608 -44.21 -3.00 -44.64
N ARG A 609 -44.11 -2.49 -45.88
CA ARG A 609 -43.35 -3.21 -46.94
C ARG A 609 -41.87 -3.38 -46.60
N GLN A 610 -41.28 -2.39 -45.95
CA GLN A 610 -39.88 -2.46 -45.56
C GLN A 610 -39.69 -3.47 -44.44
N LEU A 611 -40.57 -3.49 -43.43
CA LEU A 611 -40.54 -4.49 -42.36
C LEU A 611 -40.67 -5.90 -42.89
N ALA A 612 -41.61 -6.14 -43.84
CA ALA A 612 -41.72 -7.44 -44.49
C ALA A 612 -40.44 -7.83 -45.26
N ALA A 613 -39.78 -6.86 -45.93
CA ALA A 613 -38.48 -7.09 -46.58
C ALA A 613 -37.34 -7.42 -45.58
N TRP A 614 -37.45 -6.95 -44.37
CA TRP A 614 -36.50 -7.22 -43.31
C TRP A 614 -36.84 -8.46 -42.46
N GLY A 615 -38.03 -9.07 -42.66
CA GLY A 615 -38.50 -10.20 -41.86
C GLY A 615 -38.95 -9.81 -40.46
N LEU A 616 -39.46 -8.59 -40.29
CA LEU A 616 -39.89 -7.99 -39.01
C LEU A 616 -41.42 -7.77 -39.00
N GLU A 617 -42.20 -8.66 -39.60
CA GLU A 617 -43.65 -8.59 -39.68
C GLU A 617 -44.33 -8.52 -38.31
N ASP A 618 -43.74 -9.10 -37.28
CA ASP A 618 -44.23 -9.08 -35.90
C ASP A 618 -44.28 -7.65 -35.30
N LEU A 619 -43.45 -6.73 -35.81
CA LEU A 619 -43.40 -5.35 -35.39
C LEU A 619 -44.35 -4.43 -36.24
N ASP A 620 -45.01 -4.96 -37.25
CA ASP A 620 -45.75 -4.15 -38.24
C ASP A 620 -46.84 -3.29 -37.57
N PHE A 621 -47.66 -3.88 -36.71
CA PHE A 621 -48.76 -3.18 -36.04
C PHE A 621 -48.27 -2.02 -35.16
N VAL A 622 -47.24 -2.26 -34.38
CA VAL A 622 -46.70 -1.24 -33.46
C VAL A 622 -46.00 -0.15 -34.25
N THR A 623 -45.21 -0.51 -35.25
CA THR A 623 -44.51 0.43 -36.14
C THR A 623 -45.50 1.29 -36.91
N GLU A 624 -46.59 0.72 -37.42
CA GLU A 624 -47.66 1.49 -38.11
C GLU A 624 -48.27 2.58 -37.22
N LEU A 625 -48.52 2.26 -35.93
CA LEU A 625 -49.02 3.24 -34.97
C LEU A 625 -47.98 4.32 -34.68
N VAL A 626 -46.73 3.95 -34.40
CA VAL A 626 -45.64 4.88 -34.09
C VAL A 626 -45.38 5.82 -35.26
N VAL A 627 -45.25 5.26 -36.47
CA VAL A 627 -45.06 6.07 -37.71
C VAL A 627 -46.24 7.02 -37.91
N SER A 628 -47.50 6.55 -37.72
CA SER A 628 -48.69 7.39 -37.87
C SER A 628 -48.68 8.59 -36.94
N GLU A 629 -48.37 8.34 -35.64
CA GLU A 629 -48.35 9.40 -34.63
C GLU A 629 -47.20 10.39 -34.85
N LEU A 630 -45.97 9.87 -35.10
CA LEU A 630 -44.81 10.74 -35.28
C LEU A 630 -44.89 11.58 -36.55
N VAL A 631 -45.31 10.98 -37.69
CA VAL A 631 -45.47 11.69 -38.96
C VAL A 631 -46.62 12.70 -38.88
N THR A 632 -47.78 12.34 -38.27
CA THR A 632 -48.88 13.27 -38.05
C THR A 632 -48.46 14.47 -37.21
N ASN A 633 -47.65 14.26 -36.17
CA ASN A 633 -47.11 15.31 -35.31
C ASN A 633 -46.16 16.21 -36.10
N ALA A 634 -45.27 15.66 -36.95
CA ALA A 634 -44.38 16.44 -37.80
C ALA A 634 -45.15 17.29 -38.82
N ILE A 635 -46.20 16.75 -39.45
CA ILE A 635 -47.07 17.51 -40.37
C ILE A 635 -47.83 18.63 -39.65
N ARG A 636 -48.37 18.37 -38.45
CA ARG A 636 -49.18 19.36 -37.71
C ARG A 636 -48.38 20.44 -37.01
N TYR A 637 -47.23 20.09 -36.46
CA TYR A 637 -46.47 20.94 -35.53
C TYR A 637 -45.02 21.21 -35.97
N GLY A 638 -44.52 20.48 -36.97
CA GLY A 638 -43.20 20.65 -37.55
C GLY A 638 -43.20 21.59 -38.75
N ARG A 639 -42.07 21.59 -39.48
CA ARG A 639 -41.90 22.36 -40.75
C ARG A 639 -41.19 21.46 -41.78
N PRO A 640 -41.54 21.59 -43.08
CA PRO A 640 -40.80 20.90 -44.14
C PRO A 640 -39.32 21.33 -44.20
N PRO A 641 -38.41 20.47 -44.66
CA PRO A 641 -38.66 19.09 -45.11
C PRO A 641 -38.96 18.15 -43.95
N ILE A 642 -39.89 17.19 -44.16
CA ILE A 642 -40.19 16.12 -43.24
C ILE A 642 -39.64 14.83 -43.83
N ARG A 643 -38.92 14.04 -43.02
CA ARG A 643 -38.35 12.75 -43.46
C ARG A 643 -38.63 11.68 -42.41
N LEU A 644 -39.12 10.51 -42.84
CA LEU A 644 -39.18 9.30 -42.07
C LEU A 644 -37.94 8.45 -42.38
N ARG A 645 -37.32 7.91 -41.35
CA ARG A 645 -36.21 6.94 -41.45
C ARG A 645 -36.52 5.73 -40.56
N LEU A 646 -36.35 4.53 -41.09
CA LEU A 646 -36.33 3.29 -40.34
C LEU A 646 -34.92 2.76 -40.36
N ILE A 647 -34.42 2.33 -39.20
CA ILE A 647 -33.07 1.75 -39.03
C ILE A 647 -33.23 0.43 -38.33
N ARG A 648 -32.66 -0.62 -38.92
CA ARG A 648 -32.57 -1.97 -38.35
C ARG A 648 -31.18 -2.16 -37.79
N ASP A 649 -31.10 -2.16 -36.49
CA ASP A 649 -29.87 -2.47 -35.72
C ASP A 649 -30.16 -3.61 -34.75
N CYS A 650 -29.71 -3.57 -33.47
CA CYS A 650 -30.12 -4.47 -32.37
C CYS A 650 -31.63 -4.35 -32.07
N SER A 651 -32.26 -3.27 -32.48
CA SER A 651 -33.67 -2.95 -32.37
C SER A 651 -34.14 -2.25 -33.65
N LEU A 652 -35.46 -2.07 -33.81
CA LEU A 652 -36.01 -1.26 -34.86
C LEU A 652 -36.17 0.20 -34.39
N LEU A 653 -35.46 1.10 -35.06
CA LEU A 653 -35.54 2.54 -34.78
C LEU A 653 -36.46 3.22 -35.83
N VAL A 654 -37.38 4.03 -35.32
CA VAL A 654 -38.28 4.87 -36.14
C VAL A 654 -37.93 6.32 -35.87
N GLU A 655 -37.50 7.06 -36.86
CA GLU A 655 -37.13 8.46 -36.76
C GLU A 655 -37.95 9.35 -37.71
N VAL A 656 -38.45 10.45 -37.18
CA VAL A 656 -39.12 11.46 -37.99
C VAL A 656 -38.45 12.81 -37.78
N SER A 657 -37.82 13.33 -38.80
CA SER A 657 -37.13 14.64 -38.77
C SER A 657 -38.01 15.72 -39.42
N ASP A 658 -37.97 16.91 -38.86
CA ASP A 658 -38.59 18.12 -39.42
C ASP A 658 -37.74 19.38 -39.10
N ALA A 659 -37.93 20.46 -39.90
CA ALA A 659 -37.19 21.73 -39.73
C ALA A 659 -37.76 22.66 -38.65
N GLY A 660 -38.69 22.19 -37.82
CA GLY A 660 -39.26 22.97 -36.71
C GLY A 660 -38.44 22.87 -35.43
N SER A 661 -38.40 23.93 -34.64
CA SER A 661 -37.68 24.01 -33.36
C SER A 661 -38.54 23.70 -32.13
N THR A 662 -39.83 23.33 -32.32
CA THR A 662 -40.76 23.12 -31.19
C THR A 662 -40.58 21.76 -30.57
N THR A 663 -40.16 21.69 -29.30
CA THR A 663 -40.02 20.44 -28.58
C THR A 663 -41.38 19.80 -28.30
N PRO A 664 -41.58 18.53 -28.64
CA PRO A 664 -42.82 17.84 -28.27
C PRO A 664 -42.84 17.57 -26.76
N HIS A 665 -43.98 17.89 -26.12
CA HIS A 665 -44.15 17.62 -24.68
C HIS A 665 -45.28 16.62 -24.46
N LEU A 666 -45.02 15.64 -23.58
CA LEU A 666 -46.04 14.75 -23.04
C LEU A 666 -47.08 15.59 -22.28
N ARG A 667 -48.30 15.66 -22.78
CA ARG A 667 -49.44 16.24 -22.05
C ARG A 667 -50.28 15.11 -21.48
N ARG A 668 -50.68 15.24 -20.23
CA ARG A 668 -51.79 14.42 -19.69
C ARG A 668 -53.08 14.89 -20.37
N ALA A 669 -53.48 14.17 -21.42
CA ALA A 669 -54.77 14.41 -22.06
C ALA A 669 -55.88 14.12 -21.05
N ARG A 670 -56.89 15.05 -20.92
CA ARG A 670 -58.11 14.78 -20.17
C ARG A 670 -58.96 13.77 -20.95
N ALA A 671 -59.82 13.03 -20.25
CA ALA A 671 -60.60 11.91 -20.80
C ALA A 671 -61.42 12.25 -22.06
N PHE A 672 -61.64 13.56 -22.37
CA PHE A 672 -62.45 14.05 -23.47
C PHE A 672 -61.62 14.80 -24.56
N ASP A 673 -60.31 14.87 -24.47
CA ASP A 673 -59.48 15.52 -25.48
C ASP A 673 -59.27 14.57 -26.68
N GLU A 674 -59.76 14.94 -27.86
CA GLU A 674 -59.53 14.21 -29.13
C GLU A 674 -58.10 14.32 -29.65
N GLY A 675 -57.23 15.14 -29.01
CA GLY A 675 -55.84 15.34 -29.38
C GLY A 675 -54.91 15.24 -28.17
N GLY A 676 -53.64 14.83 -28.40
CA GLY A 676 -52.58 14.82 -27.38
C GLY A 676 -52.28 13.46 -26.76
N ARG A 677 -52.86 12.35 -27.27
CA ARG A 677 -52.59 10.99 -26.81
C ARG A 677 -51.45 10.29 -27.61
N GLY A 678 -51.08 10.85 -28.78
CA GLY A 678 -50.14 10.21 -29.71
C GLY A 678 -48.78 9.92 -29.09
N LEU A 679 -48.13 10.90 -28.46
CA LEU A 679 -46.84 10.69 -27.80
C LEU A 679 -46.92 9.77 -26.54
N LEU A 680 -48.11 9.75 -25.88
CA LEU A 680 -48.34 8.82 -24.78
C LEU A 680 -48.42 7.37 -25.29
N LEU A 681 -49.06 7.15 -26.44
CA LEU A 681 -49.09 5.86 -27.12
C LEU A 681 -47.70 5.43 -27.57
N VAL A 682 -46.91 6.34 -28.17
CA VAL A 682 -45.52 6.07 -28.53
C VAL A 682 -44.75 5.63 -27.26
N ALA A 683 -44.83 6.37 -26.17
CA ALA A 683 -44.14 6.06 -24.92
C ALA A 683 -44.57 4.73 -24.28
N GLN A 684 -45.80 4.23 -24.56
CA GLN A 684 -46.27 2.95 -24.04
C GLN A 684 -45.94 1.75 -24.94
N LEU A 685 -45.70 2.00 -26.23
CA LEU A 685 -45.47 0.97 -27.22
C LEU A 685 -43.98 0.79 -27.58
N THR A 686 -43.14 1.64 -27.09
CA THR A 686 -41.68 1.63 -27.39
C THR A 686 -40.85 1.46 -26.14
N GLU A 687 -39.70 0.87 -26.28
CA GLU A 687 -38.73 0.71 -25.16
C GLU A 687 -38.15 2.05 -24.74
N ARG A 688 -37.83 2.88 -25.72
CA ARG A 688 -37.27 4.21 -25.54
C ARG A 688 -37.84 5.12 -26.62
N TRP A 689 -38.02 6.39 -26.32
CA TRP A 689 -38.33 7.42 -27.30
C TRP A 689 -37.74 8.75 -26.81
N GLY A 690 -37.56 9.69 -27.75
CA GLY A 690 -37.00 10.99 -27.39
C GLY A 690 -37.06 11.98 -28.56
N THR A 691 -36.43 13.13 -28.30
CA THR A 691 -36.28 14.18 -29.33
C THR A 691 -34.85 14.68 -29.28
N ARG A 692 -34.18 14.68 -30.42
CA ARG A 692 -32.88 15.34 -30.57
C ARG A 692 -33.03 16.61 -31.43
N HIS A 693 -32.28 17.62 -31.06
CA HIS A 693 -32.26 18.89 -31.80
C HIS A 693 -30.99 18.95 -32.65
N ALA A 694 -31.12 19.44 -33.87
CA ALA A 694 -30.02 19.73 -34.76
C ALA A 694 -30.03 21.21 -35.11
N ARG A 695 -28.95 21.73 -35.71
CA ARG A 695 -28.89 23.14 -36.16
C ARG A 695 -30.03 23.54 -37.08
N GLN A 696 -30.61 22.59 -37.79
CA GLN A 696 -31.69 22.81 -38.74
C GLN A 696 -32.91 21.92 -38.48
N GLY A 697 -33.47 21.98 -37.25
CA GLY A 697 -34.69 21.25 -36.95
C GLY A 697 -34.55 20.28 -35.79
N LYS A 698 -35.44 19.28 -35.78
CA LYS A 698 -35.44 18.22 -34.74
C LYS A 698 -35.75 16.88 -35.35
N THR A 699 -35.37 15.82 -34.66
CA THR A 699 -35.75 14.44 -34.93
C THR A 699 -36.46 13.87 -33.72
N VAL A 700 -37.66 13.36 -33.89
CA VAL A 700 -38.37 12.57 -32.89
C VAL A 700 -38.13 11.10 -33.24
N TRP A 701 -37.64 10.35 -32.28
CA TRP A 701 -37.25 8.95 -32.48
C TRP A 701 -37.94 8.02 -31.49
N ALA A 702 -38.09 6.77 -31.87
CA ALA A 702 -38.65 5.70 -31.05
C ALA A 702 -37.95 4.38 -31.35
N GLU A 703 -37.65 3.59 -30.32
CA GLU A 703 -36.96 2.33 -30.35
C GLU A 703 -37.93 1.19 -29.99
N LEU A 704 -37.97 0.17 -30.83
CA LEU A 704 -38.87 -0.98 -30.73
C LEU A 704 -37.99 -2.23 -30.61
N GLY A 705 -38.08 -2.95 -29.48
CA GLY A 705 -37.34 -4.21 -29.24
C GLY A 705 -37.91 -5.37 -30.06
N GLU A 706 -37.04 -6.26 -30.56
CA GLU A 706 -37.45 -7.50 -31.24
C GLU A 706 -38.07 -8.55 -30.28
N GLU A 707 -37.93 -8.39 -28.94
CA GLU A 707 -38.46 -9.33 -27.92
C GLU A 707 -39.54 -8.67 -27.04
N ASN A 708 -40.78 -8.55 -27.54
CA ASN A 708 -41.90 -8.27 -26.69
C ASN A 708 -42.96 -9.37 -26.73
N HIS A 709 -42.51 -10.64 -26.45
CA HIS A 709 -43.37 -11.76 -26.08
C HIS A 709 -42.99 -12.33 -24.69
N ALA A 710 -42.76 -11.47 -23.70
CA ALA A 710 -42.85 -11.86 -22.30
C ALA A 710 -44.22 -11.36 -21.79
N GLU A 711 -45.07 -12.31 -21.33
CA GLU A 711 -46.33 -12.07 -20.64
C GLU A 711 -46.13 -10.98 -19.56
N PRO A 712 -47.13 -10.12 -19.32
CA PRO A 712 -47.04 -9.11 -18.29
C PRO A 712 -46.88 -9.79 -16.93
N SER A 713 -45.68 -9.78 -16.38
CA SER A 713 -45.46 -10.14 -14.98
C SER A 713 -46.20 -9.08 -14.11
N GLU A 714 -47.21 -9.53 -13.39
CA GLU A 714 -47.94 -8.75 -12.38
C GLU A 714 -46.93 -7.99 -11.47
N PRO A 715 -47.16 -6.71 -11.21
CA PRO A 715 -46.35 -5.98 -10.27
C PRO A 715 -46.55 -6.53 -8.88
N ALA A 716 -45.58 -7.24 -8.36
CA ALA A 716 -45.52 -7.61 -6.95
C ALA A 716 -45.43 -6.33 -6.10
N LEU A 717 -46.58 -5.84 -5.64
CA LEU A 717 -46.67 -4.91 -4.52
C LEU A 717 -46.06 -5.62 -3.29
N ARG A 718 -44.83 -5.22 -2.92
CA ARG A 718 -44.36 -5.42 -1.56
C ARG A 718 -44.31 -4.07 -0.87
N LEU A 719 -45.11 -4.01 0.19
CA LEU A 719 -45.19 -2.97 1.21
C LEU A 719 -43.83 -2.78 1.93
#